data_7ed494eb85ec0d893d33662701bb1bed
#
_entry.id   7ed494eb85ec0d893d33662701bb1bed
#
_cell.length_a   1.000
_cell.length_b   1.000
_cell.length_c   1.000
_cell.angle_alpha   90.00
_cell.angle_beta   90.00
_cell.angle_gamma   90.00
#
_symmetry.space_group_name_H-M   'P 1'
#
loop_
_entity.id
_entity.type
_entity.pdbx_description
1 polymer ?
#
loop_
_entity_poly.entity_id
_entity_poly.type
_entity_poly.pdbx_seq_one_letter_code
_entity_poly.pdbx_strand_id
1 'polypeptide(L)'
;LLVDSIFPTTTLGRKARWENNLHTLTPVQAVGKLNFKRDDAFAPLGYGGINGSKLRQLIWLASEYRKGGGKDGLLSAASVLSPQLPMAAAVATHFGLPSVLIIGATTPQAAIRNEMVQMAAWFGAKFDFINVAYNPALQQRCNDLYRGDFASHFMLEYGITCDHKTHPPEEVEAFHRLGSEQVRNIPDDITALIIPAGSCNSCTSILYGLARYPKPKLKNIYLIGIGPTKMDLVDERLRLIGKLTGVDTLVFNAKFKSDLPSFQNARSAPYSLHYDDLHGRGLVRYHKSVPYSYKGISFHPTYEGKVMNHIVKNAPELLKSTTVFWIIGSKPSAAHMANAKKELGEFPKITPHTNLTMLNPKSPVKPGRGSKKEEKHLNFGMDFRKKEYRREVFLRFYGFHLQYRAHPGAVYYVFPYLADKQGWDMEQKLWFAYINGCSQNPVTTWCIFKRFPDLAKLKLPDLKEWFEANYTKLAFDTDRRYSKKDFIIMVEDYQKNLNGASQVDFFTSLYGKTEQESFRSIWDKVINGFHLYGRLSTFSYLEYLRIMGVKINCDSLFLYDMEGSKSHRNGLCYVLGREDMDWHPQTNSSFKGYNKPVLDWLTKEGADLLAEAKERFRNEDFYRDVNYFTMESTFCTYKGWHRENRRYPNVYNDMFHDRIKLAEAKWDGKEDFSLFWDARKQYLPACLRLEDCPRDVGVKSIKQNHYRNTGQPVMMDSVWPCFENSYNDATK
;
A
#
# COMPACT_ATOMS: atom_id res chain seq x y z
N LEU A 1 38.94 -6.75 -11.65
CA LEU A 1 39.14 -7.54 -10.43
C LEU A 1 37.85 -7.45 -9.63
N LEU A 2 37.08 -8.55 -9.60
CA LEU A 2 35.95 -8.74 -8.71
C LEU A 2 36.52 -8.61 -7.28
N VAL A 3 35.97 -7.68 -6.49
CA VAL A 3 36.15 -7.72 -5.07
C VAL A 3 35.45 -8.97 -4.61
N ASP A 4 36.19 -10.02 -4.32
CA ASP A 4 35.66 -11.17 -3.63
C ASP A 4 35.01 -10.68 -2.35
N SER A 5 33.86 -11.24 -2.02
CA SER A 5 33.18 -10.89 -0.77
C SER A 5 34.21 -11.07 0.37
N ILE A 6 34.23 -10.16 1.34
CA ILE A 6 35.14 -10.23 2.50
C ILE A 6 34.96 -11.57 3.24
N PHE A 7 33.91 -12.29 2.93
CA PHE A 7 33.55 -13.58 3.50
C PHE A 7 33.38 -14.63 2.39
N PRO A 8 33.72 -15.89 2.68
CA PRO A 8 33.61 -16.96 1.69
C PRO A 8 32.15 -17.14 1.23
N THR A 9 32.01 -17.28 -0.08
CA THR A 9 30.72 -17.49 -0.78
C THR A 9 30.10 -18.86 -0.56
N THR A 10 30.67 -19.67 0.35
CA THR A 10 30.33 -21.08 0.54
C THR A 10 29.88 -21.37 1.97
N THR A 11 28.82 -22.13 2.05
CA THR A 11 28.28 -22.90 3.19
C THR A 11 27.66 -22.15 4.37
N LEU A 12 26.38 -22.39 4.54
CA LEU A 12 25.53 -22.24 5.73
C LEU A 12 26.07 -22.96 6.99
N GLY A 13 27.28 -23.40 7.04
CA GLY A 13 27.77 -24.28 8.13
C GLY A 13 28.81 -23.67 9.07
N ARG A 14 29.29 -22.46 8.82
CA ARG A 14 30.37 -21.91 9.64
C ARG A 14 29.86 -20.95 10.71
N LYS A 15 29.36 -21.51 11.77
CA LYS A 15 28.75 -20.89 12.95
C LYS A 15 29.62 -19.86 13.72
N ALA A 16 30.89 -19.74 13.48
CA ALA A 16 31.78 -19.19 14.52
C ALA A 16 32.43 -17.83 14.22
N ARG A 17 32.19 -17.18 13.07
CA ARG A 17 33.02 -16.03 12.71
C ARG A 17 32.33 -14.71 12.55
N TRP A 18 31.01 -14.66 12.47
CA TRP A 18 30.31 -13.41 12.16
C TRP A 18 30.10 -12.51 13.38
N GLU A 19 29.95 -13.05 14.60
CA GLU A 19 29.73 -12.24 15.81
C GLU A 19 30.85 -11.21 16.04
N ASN A 20 32.09 -11.63 15.78
CA ASN A 20 33.24 -10.73 15.83
C ASN A 20 33.40 -9.84 14.58
N ASN A 21 32.56 -10.01 13.56
CA ASN A 21 32.74 -9.41 12.23
C ASN A 21 31.66 -8.39 11.85
N LEU A 22 30.65 -8.12 12.70
CA LEU A 22 29.61 -7.14 12.39
C LEU A 22 30.15 -5.72 12.17
N HIS A 23 31.29 -5.41 12.79
CA HIS A 23 32.01 -4.12 12.65
C HIS A 23 33.04 -4.09 11.51
N THR A 24 33.23 -5.20 10.80
CA THR A 24 34.18 -5.26 9.68
C THR A 24 33.85 -4.20 8.63
N LEU A 25 34.86 -3.40 8.29
CA LEU A 25 34.73 -2.35 7.28
C LEU A 25 34.74 -2.96 5.88
N THR A 26 33.74 -2.62 5.10
CA THR A 26 33.70 -2.95 3.68
C THR A 26 34.65 -2.05 2.88
N PRO A 27 35.20 -2.52 1.75
CA PRO A 27 36.20 -1.74 1.01
C PRO A 27 35.56 -0.51 0.34
N VAL A 28 36.44 0.48 0.11
CA VAL A 28 36.20 1.57 -0.83
C VAL A 28 37.03 1.28 -2.08
N GLN A 29 36.34 1.13 -3.23
CA GLN A 29 36.93 0.71 -4.49
C GLN A 29 36.87 1.84 -5.51
N ALA A 30 38.00 2.28 -6.02
CA ALA A 30 38.05 3.21 -7.14
C ALA A 30 37.76 2.50 -8.46
N VAL A 31 36.78 2.98 -9.21
CA VAL A 31 36.40 2.44 -10.52
C VAL A 31 36.08 3.60 -11.48
N GLY A 32 36.86 3.75 -12.50
CA GLY A 32 36.73 4.89 -13.42
C GLY A 32 36.95 6.23 -12.74
N LYS A 33 35.93 7.08 -12.76
CA LYS A 33 35.95 8.40 -12.14
C LYS A 33 35.27 8.47 -10.77
N LEU A 34 34.88 7.31 -10.18
CA LEU A 34 34.15 7.26 -8.91
C LEU A 34 34.85 6.32 -7.92
N ASN A 35 34.66 6.59 -6.64
CA ASN A 35 34.87 5.63 -5.58
C ASN A 35 33.55 5.00 -5.17
N PHE A 36 33.55 3.70 -4.92
CA PHE A 36 32.39 2.95 -4.49
C PHE A 36 32.63 2.38 -3.09
N LYS A 37 31.79 2.76 -2.12
CA LYS A 37 31.72 2.05 -0.84
C LYS A 37 30.92 0.78 -1.05
N ARG A 38 31.57 -0.37 -0.88
CA ARG A 38 31.10 -1.69 -1.30
C ARG A 38 30.45 -2.44 -0.14
N ASP A 39 29.33 -1.91 0.43
CA ASP A 39 28.61 -2.64 1.48
C ASP A 39 27.97 -3.93 0.94
N ASP A 40 27.77 -4.06 -0.35
CA ASP A 40 27.40 -5.30 -1.02
C ASP A 40 28.45 -6.40 -0.89
N ALA A 41 29.69 -6.08 -0.49
CA ALA A 41 30.72 -7.07 -0.17
C ALA A 41 30.52 -7.71 1.23
N PHE A 42 29.68 -7.15 2.09
CA PHE A 42 29.36 -7.76 3.38
C PHE A 42 28.36 -8.89 3.21
N ALA A 43 28.83 -10.13 3.11
CA ALA A 43 28.07 -11.32 2.85
C ALA A 43 28.49 -12.52 3.73
N PRO A 44 28.43 -12.41 5.06
CA PRO A 44 28.93 -13.45 5.97
C PRO A 44 28.16 -14.77 5.89
N LEU A 45 26.96 -14.76 5.34
CA LEU A 45 26.11 -15.93 5.15
C LEU A 45 26.21 -16.54 3.74
N GLY A 46 27.12 -16.02 2.92
CA GLY A 46 27.51 -16.63 1.66
C GLY A 46 26.98 -15.91 0.41
N TYR A 47 25.87 -16.24 -0.11
CA TYR A 47 25.45 -15.91 -1.48
C TYR A 47 25.13 -14.42 -1.74
N GLY A 48 25.44 -13.95 -2.94
CA GLY A 48 25.01 -12.63 -3.42
C GLY A 48 23.48 -12.47 -3.34
N GLY A 49 23.04 -11.27 -2.89
CA GLY A 49 21.63 -11.02 -2.56
C GLY A 49 21.31 -11.27 -1.09
N ILE A 50 22.20 -11.94 -0.35
CA ILE A 50 22.21 -12.01 1.12
C ILE A 50 23.40 -11.21 1.58
N ASN A 51 23.41 -9.94 1.26
CA ASN A 51 24.55 -9.05 1.47
C ASN A 51 24.09 -7.61 1.76
N GLY A 52 25.03 -6.81 2.21
CA GLY A 52 24.87 -5.38 2.36
C GLY A 52 24.74 -4.90 3.79
N SER A 53 24.65 -3.57 3.91
CA SER A 53 24.64 -2.88 5.20
C SER A 53 23.56 -3.38 6.16
N LYS A 54 22.39 -3.68 5.64
CA LYS A 54 21.24 -4.15 6.43
C LYS A 54 21.41 -5.55 7.00
N LEU A 55 22.23 -6.38 6.35
CA LEU A 55 22.45 -7.74 6.82
C LEU A 55 23.13 -7.74 8.20
N ARG A 56 24.11 -6.86 8.45
CA ARG A 56 24.76 -6.76 9.76
C ARG A 56 23.78 -6.37 10.87
N GLN A 57 22.87 -5.45 10.55
CA GLN A 57 21.84 -5.00 11.46
C GLN A 57 20.82 -6.10 11.76
N LEU A 58 20.40 -6.87 10.75
CA LEU A 58 19.48 -7.99 10.93
C LEU A 58 20.11 -9.12 11.74
N ILE A 59 21.38 -9.45 11.50
CA ILE A 59 22.10 -10.45 12.29
C ILE A 59 22.14 -10.02 13.76
N TRP A 60 22.43 -8.76 14.04
CA TRP A 60 22.42 -8.23 15.39
C TRP A 60 21.05 -8.34 16.06
N LEU A 61 19.98 -7.87 15.41
CA LEU A 61 18.62 -7.98 15.94
C LEU A 61 18.22 -9.43 16.26
N ALA A 62 18.53 -10.36 15.37
CA ALA A 62 18.23 -11.78 15.58
C ALA A 62 19.07 -12.38 16.73
N SER A 63 20.32 -11.91 16.90
CA SER A 63 21.17 -12.27 18.01
C SER A 63 20.60 -11.80 19.36
N GLU A 64 20.13 -10.55 19.43
CA GLU A 64 19.51 -10.00 20.64
C GLU A 64 18.22 -10.77 21.00
N TYR A 65 17.36 -11.05 20.01
CA TYR A 65 16.18 -11.89 20.21
C TYR A 65 16.55 -13.28 20.79
N ARG A 66 17.61 -13.91 20.26
CA ARG A 66 18.09 -15.22 20.78
C ARG A 66 18.66 -15.11 22.19
N LYS A 67 19.41 -14.06 22.50
CA LYS A 67 19.96 -13.82 23.86
C LYS A 67 18.83 -13.60 24.87
N GLY A 68 17.73 -12.95 24.46
CA GLY A 68 16.52 -12.79 25.26
C GLY A 68 15.67 -14.07 25.41
N GLY A 69 16.17 -15.24 24.94
CA GLY A 69 15.49 -16.53 25.05
C GLY A 69 14.51 -16.85 23.92
N GLY A 70 14.41 -16.00 22.89
CA GLY A 70 13.51 -16.19 21.75
C GLY A 70 13.84 -17.46 20.97
N LYS A 71 12.82 -18.31 20.69
CA LYS A 71 12.96 -19.62 20.03
C LYS A 71 11.98 -19.86 18.89
N ASP A 72 10.87 -19.12 18.85
CA ASP A 72 9.70 -19.51 18.06
C ASP A 72 9.85 -19.23 16.57
N GLY A 73 10.60 -18.21 16.19
CA GLY A 73 10.89 -17.96 14.79
C GLY A 73 10.98 -16.48 14.42
N LEU A 74 11.11 -16.22 13.13
CA LEU A 74 11.16 -14.90 12.54
C LEU A 74 9.97 -14.70 11.61
N LEU A 75 9.25 -13.59 11.81
CA LEU A 75 8.14 -13.15 10.98
C LEU A 75 8.52 -11.86 10.24
N SER A 76 8.31 -11.80 8.93
CA SER A 76 8.63 -10.61 8.15
C SER A 76 7.73 -10.43 6.95
N ALA A 77 7.60 -9.20 6.49
CA ALA A 77 6.84 -8.87 5.28
C ALA A 77 7.67 -8.01 4.33
N ALA A 78 7.71 -8.38 3.05
CA ALA A 78 8.40 -7.59 2.05
C ALA A 78 7.87 -7.85 0.63
N SER A 79 8.17 -6.92 -0.28
CA SER A 79 7.95 -7.12 -1.72
C SER A 79 8.79 -8.29 -2.24
N VAL A 80 8.28 -9.02 -3.22
CA VAL A 80 9.02 -10.12 -3.90
C VAL A 80 10.36 -9.70 -4.49
N LEU A 81 10.56 -8.41 -4.75
CA LEU A 81 11.82 -7.85 -5.24
C LEU A 81 12.80 -7.46 -4.11
N SER A 82 12.38 -7.57 -2.86
CA SER A 82 13.15 -7.08 -1.73
C SER A 82 14.23 -8.08 -1.29
N PRO A 83 15.49 -7.65 -1.13
CA PRO A 83 16.53 -8.47 -0.52
C PRO A 83 16.26 -8.82 0.95
N GLN A 84 15.30 -8.18 1.60
CA GLN A 84 14.88 -8.53 2.96
C GLN A 84 14.39 -9.98 3.05
N LEU A 85 13.76 -10.52 2.00
CA LEU A 85 13.26 -11.90 2.00
C LEU A 85 14.38 -12.93 2.21
N PRO A 86 15.41 -13.01 1.33
CA PRO A 86 16.49 -13.97 1.53
C PRO A 86 17.35 -13.64 2.76
N MET A 87 17.53 -12.36 3.11
CA MET A 87 18.23 -12.00 4.34
C MET A 87 17.53 -12.54 5.59
N ALA A 88 16.21 -12.33 5.69
CA ALA A 88 15.42 -12.81 6.82
C ALA A 88 15.47 -14.34 6.95
N ALA A 89 15.28 -15.05 5.83
CA ALA A 89 15.35 -16.51 5.81
C ALA A 89 16.72 -17.05 6.17
N ALA A 90 17.79 -16.50 5.58
CA ALA A 90 19.15 -16.93 5.85
C ALA A 90 19.59 -16.68 7.30
N VAL A 91 19.24 -15.52 7.85
CA VAL A 91 19.54 -15.18 9.25
C VAL A 91 18.74 -16.09 10.21
N ALA A 92 17.46 -16.28 9.94
CA ALA A 92 16.65 -17.21 10.75
C ALA A 92 17.26 -18.61 10.76
N THR A 93 17.59 -19.17 9.60
CA THR A 93 18.23 -20.48 9.45
C THR A 93 19.56 -20.55 10.19
N HIS A 94 20.37 -19.49 10.11
CA HIS A 94 21.66 -19.41 10.82
C HIS A 94 21.50 -19.53 12.34
N PHE A 95 20.45 -18.92 12.89
CA PHE A 95 20.12 -19.01 14.32
C PHE A 95 19.29 -20.24 14.70
N GLY A 96 18.99 -21.14 13.77
CA GLY A 96 18.13 -22.29 13.99
C GLY A 96 16.68 -21.92 14.25
N LEU A 97 16.21 -20.81 13.68
CA LEU A 97 14.85 -20.33 13.80
C LEU A 97 14.05 -20.63 12.52
N PRO A 98 12.79 -21.06 12.61
CA PRO A 98 11.91 -21.05 11.46
C PRO A 98 11.64 -19.61 11.01
N SER A 99 11.36 -19.42 9.73
CA SER A 99 10.97 -18.12 9.19
C SER A 99 9.66 -18.19 8.41
N VAL A 100 8.81 -17.18 8.60
CA VAL A 100 7.55 -16.98 7.88
C VAL A 100 7.60 -15.63 7.21
N LEU A 101 7.46 -15.63 5.89
CA LEU A 101 7.58 -14.43 5.06
C LEU A 101 6.27 -14.12 4.35
N ILE A 102 5.73 -12.94 4.63
CA ILE A 102 4.54 -12.42 3.97
C ILE A 102 4.97 -11.71 2.69
N ILE A 103 4.47 -12.17 1.54
CA ILE A 103 4.82 -11.60 0.25
C ILE A 103 3.59 -11.25 -0.59
N GLY A 104 3.70 -10.16 -1.34
CA GLY A 104 2.68 -9.72 -2.27
C GLY A 104 2.84 -10.41 -3.62
N ALA A 105 2.11 -11.51 -3.81
CA ALA A 105 2.07 -12.22 -5.08
C ALA A 105 0.69 -12.84 -5.30
N THR A 106 0.28 -12.90 -6.56
CA THR A 106 -1.02 -13.44 -6.92
C THR A 106 -1.10 -14.95 -6.79
N THR A 107 0.01 -15.63 -7.05
CA THR A 107 0.12 -17.08 -6.90
C THR A 107 1.53 -17.44 -6.45
N PRO A 108 1.72 -18.60 -5.80
CA PRO A 108 3.05 -19.15 -5.55
C PRO A 108 3.91 -19.22 -6.80
N GLN A 109 3.31 -19.62 -7.94
CA GLN A 109 4.01 -19.75 -9.23
C GLN A 109 4.50 -18.40 -9.78
N ALA A 110 3.81 -17.31 -9.48
CA ALA A 110 4.28 -15.97 -9.83
C ALA A 110 5.43 -15.51 -8.94
N ALA A 111 5.36 -15.84 -7.65
CA ALA A 111 6.38 -15.49 -6.67
C ALA A 111 7.72 -16.17 -6.94
N ILE A 112 7.72 -17.48 -7.25
CA ILE A 112 8.93 -18.29 -7.44
C ILE A 112 9.77 -17.90 -8.66
N ARG A 113 9.22 -17.08 -9.55
CA ARG A 113 10.00 -16.54 -10.68
C ARG A 113 11.03 -15.51 -10.25
N ASN A 114 10.95 -15.06 -8.99
CA ASN A 114 11.84 -14.04 -8.47
C ASN A 114 12.97 -14.68 -7.66
N GLU A 115 14.21 -14.33 -7.97
CA GLU A 115 15.41 -14.88 -7.33
C GLU A 115 15.44 -14.63 -5.82
N MET A 116 14.89 -13.52 -5.33
CA MET A 116 14.82 -13.23 -3.90
C MET A 116 13.91 -14.21 -3.17
N VAL A 117 12.79 -14.60 -3.79
CA VAL A 117 11.87 -15.60 -3.25
C VAL A 117 12.50 -16.99 -3.32
N GLN A 118 13.17 -17.33 -4.43
CA GLN A 118 13.87 -18.59 -4.60
C GLN A 118 14.93 -18.80 -3.51
N MET A 119 15.77 -17.78 -3.28
CA MET A 119 16.80 -17.86 -2.24
C MET A 119 16.19 -17.98 -0.86
N ALA A 120 15.14 -17.25 -0.54
CA ALA A 120 14.45 -17.39 0.74
C ALA A 120 13.88 -18.81 0.95
N ALA A 121 13.36 -19.42 -0.11
CA ALA A 121 12.87 -20.80 -0.05
C ALA A 121 13.98 -21.83 0.14
N TRP A 122 15.14 -21.67 -0.48
CA TRP A 122 16.30 -22.52 -0.24
C TRP A 122 16.75 -22.48 1.22
N PHE A 123 16.58 -21.35 1.89
CA PHE A 123 16.81 -21.22 3.33
C PHE A 123 15.63 -21.71 4.20
N GLY A 124 14.67 -22.41 3.61
CA GLY A 124 13.58 -23.05 4.33
C GLY A 124 12.46 -22.11 4.79
N ALA A 125 12.38 -20.91 4.25
CA ALA A 125 11.30 -19.99 4.59
C ALA A 125 9.93 -20.55 4.17
N LYS A 126 8.94 -20.36 5.03
CA LYS A 126 7.52 -20.57 4.73
C LYS A 126 6.92 -19.24 4.29
N PHE A 127 5.93 -19.30 3.40
CA PHE A 127 5.37 -18.08 2.78
C PHE A 127 3.87 -17.94 3.04
N ASP A 128 3.47 -16.75 3.42
CA ASP A 128 2.09 -16.29 3.34
C ASP A 128 1.93 -15.33 2.16
N PHE A 129 0.90 -15.56 1.34
CA PHE A 129 0.69 -14.83 0.12
C PHE A 129 -0.50 -13.88 0.26
N ILE A 130 -0.29 -12.60 -0.09
CA ILE A 130 -1.39 -11.66 -0.23
C ILE A 130 -1.40 -11.09 -1.65
N ASN A 131 -2.60 -10.77 -2.16
CA ASN A 131 -2.79 -10.29 -3.55
C ASN A 131 -2.26 -8.90 -3.82
N VAL A 132 -1.64 -8.26 -2.84
CA VAL A 132 -1.30 -6.86 -2.90
C VAL A 132 0.18 -6.71 -2.59
N ALA A 133 0.97 -6.25 -3.57
CA ALA A 133 2.40 -5.94 -3.39
C ALA A 133 2.63 -4.56 -2.75
N TYR A 134 1.70 -4.08 -1.95
CA TYR A 134 1.71 -2.78 -1.31
C TYR A 134 2.19 -2.87 0.13
N ASN A 135 3.26 -2.15 0.45
CA ASN A 135 3.95 -2.28 1.74
C ASN A 135 3.05 -2.13 2.98
N PRO A 136 2.14 -1.15 3.09
CA PRO A 136 1.23 -1.10 4.22
C PRO A 136 0.33 -2.32 4.36
N ALA A 137 -0.14 -2.90 3.26
CA ALA A 137 -0.96 -4.11 3.32
C ALA A 137 -0.13 -5.34 3.73
N LEU A 138 1.11 -5.43 3.25
CA LEU A 138 2.07 -6.46 3.69
C LEU A 138 2.36 -6.34 5.18
N GLN A 139 2.65 -5.14 5.66
CA GLN A 139 2.92 -4.88 7.07
C GLN A 139 1.69 -5.12 7.94
N GLN A 140 0.51 -4.70 7.48
CA GLN A 140 -0.74 -4.97 8.20
C GLN A 140 -0.96 -6.48 8.36
N ARG A 141 -0.73 -7.26 7.30
CA ARG A 141 -0.83 -8.72 7.39
C ARG A 141 0.19 -9.31 8.35
N CYS A 142 1.42 -8.80 8.35
CA CYS A 142 2.45 -9.19 9.30
C CYS A 142 2.01 -8.92 10.74
N ASN A 143 1.48 -7.73 11.00
CA ASN A 143 0.97 -7.34 12.32
C ASN A 143 -0.22 -8.21 12.75
N ASP A 144 -1.12 -8.54 11.82
CA ASP A 144 -2.28 -9.39 12.12
C ASP A 144 -1.83 -10.80 12.54
N LEU A 145 -0.81 -11.36 11.88
CA LEU A 145 -0.23 -12.64 12.24
C LEU A 145 0.52 -12.58 13.56
N TYR A 146 1.27 -11.51 13.78
CA TYR A 146 2.02 -11.29 15.02
C TYR A 146 1.11 -11.16 16.25
N ARG A 147 -0.06 -10.57 16.09
CA ARG A 147 -1.07 -10.47 17.18
C ARG A 147 -1.81 -11.79 17.45
N GLY A 148 -1.69 -12.76 16.55
CA GLY A 148 -2.30 -14.08 16.65
C GLY A 148 -1.28 -15.18 16.92
N ASP A 149 -1.20 -16.13 16.00
CA ASP A 149 -0.42 -17.37 16.13
C ASP A 149 1.10 -17.17 16.23
N PHE A 150 1.60 -15.96 15.97
CA PHE A 150 3.03 -15.65 15.92
C PHE A 150 3.45 -14.57 16.92
N ALA A 151 2.69 -14.38 18.00
CA ALA A 151 2.95 -13.34 19.01
C ALA A 151 4.33 -13.45 19.70
N SER A 152 4.87 -14.66 19.77
CA SER A 152 6.19 -14.93 20.36
C SER A 152 7.36 -14.91 19.36
N HIS A 153 7.05 -14.72 18.06
CA HIS A 153 8.08 -14.64 17.02
C HIS A 153 8.77 -13.27 17.04
N PHE A 154 9.99 -13.24 16.57
CA PHE A 154 10.66 -11.99 16.26
C PHE A 154 10.05 -11.38 15.00
N MET A 155 9.30 -10.30 15.16
CA MET A 155 8.72 -9.57 14.02
C MET A 155 9.73 -8.58 13.46
N LEU A 156 10.23 -8.87 12.26
CA LEU A 156 11.11 -8.00 11.52
C LEU A 156 10.29 -6.96 10.73
N GLU A 157 10.43 -5.71 11.10
CA GLU A 157 9.74 -4.61 10.43
C GLU A 157 10.21 -4.40 8.98
N TYR A 158 9.31 -3.80 8.18
CA TYR A 158 9.60 -3.51 6.78
C TYR A 158 10.83 -2.60 6.62
N GLY A 159 11.73 -3.02 5.74
CA GLY A 159 12.99 -2.31 5.47
C GLY A 159 14.11 -2.64 6.44
N ILE A 160 13.95 -3.67 7.27
CA ILE A 160 14.86 -4.04 8.37
C ILE A 160 15.04 -2.81 9.26
N THR A 161 14.01 -2.50 10.03
CA THR A 161 13.92 -1.29 10.85
C THR A 161 13.99 -1.66 12.31
N CYS A 162 14.64 -0.83 13.10
CA CYS A 162 14.56 -0.77 14.55
C CYS A 162 14.03 0.62 14.90
N ASP A 163 12.77 0.69 15.31
CA ASP A 163 12.06 1.94 15.55
C ASP A 163 11.84 2.16 17.05
N HIS A 164 12.01 3.37 17.53
CA HIS A 164 11.83 3.72 18.96
C HIS A 164 10.39 3.52 19.47
N LYS A 165 9.43 3.32 18.57
CA LYS A 165 8.04 2.96 18.95
C LYS A 165 7.89 1.49 19.32
N THR A 166 8.85 0.67 18.92
CA THR A 166 8.84 -0.79 19.09
C THR A 166 10.07 -1.32 19.85
N HIS A 167 11.14 -0.52 19.94
CA HIS A 167 12.40 -0.87 20.59
C HIS A 167 12.86 0.24 21.53
N PRO A 168 13.58 -0.10 22.62
CA PRO A 168 14.22 0.88 23.48
C PRO A 168 15.19 1.79 22.72
N PRO A 169 15.36 3.06 23.13
CA PRO A 169 16.28 4.00 22.47
C PRO A 169 17.72 3.47 22.32
N GLU A 170 18.20 2.72 23.29
CA GLU A 170 19.53 2.11 23.32
C GLU A 170 19.69 1.06 22.21
N GLU A 171 18.64 0.30 21.94
CA GLU A 171 18.64 -0.67 20.85
C GLU A 171 18.61 0.02 19.48
N VAL A 172 17.85 1.10 19.35
CA VAL A 172 17.84 1.94 18.13
C VAL A 172 19.23 2.52 17.85
N GLU A 173 19.90 3.02 18.87
CA GLU A 173 21.28 3.51 18.75
C GLU A 173 22.24 2.39 18.36
N ALA A 174 22.22 1.26 19.07
CA ALA A 174 23.09 0.12 18.79
C ALA A 174 22.91 -0.40 17.35
N PHE A 175 21.67 -0.48 16.89
CA PHE A 175 21.34 -0.85 15.52
C PHE A 175 21.96 0.10 14.49
N HIS A 176 21.85 1.41 14.70
CA HIS A 176 22.42 2.40 13.79
C HIS A 176 23.94 2.54 13.93
N ARG A 177 24.50 2.31 15.11
CA ARG A 177 25.95 2.33 15.37
C ARG A 177 26.69 1.32 14.50
N LEU A 178 26.14 0.11 14.29
CA LEU A 178 26.72 -0.89 13.39
C LEU A 178 26.96 -0.37 11.98
N GLY A 179 25.95 0.30 11.40
CA GLY A 179 26.10 0.89 10.08
C GLY A 179 26.99 2.16 10.07
N SER A 180 26.99 2.91 11.16
CA SER A 180 27.78 4.15 11.30
C SER A 180 29.28 3.91 11.25
N GLU A 181 29.76 2.77 11.75
CA GLU A 181 31.19 2.38 11.70
C GLU A 181 31.74 2.35 10.26
N GLN A 182 30.88 2.10 9.29
CA GLN A 182 31.28 1.99 7.88
C GLN A 182 31.78 3.30 7.27
N VAL A 183 31.56 4.42 7.94
CA VAL A 183 32.07 5.73 7.55
C VAL A 183 33.60 5.86 7.82
N ARG A 184 34.14 5.08 8.74
CA ARG A 184 35.55 5.20 9.19
C ARG A 184 36.55 5.12 8.07
N ASN A 185 36.38 4.22 7.12
CA ASN A 185 37.33 4.04 6.00
C ASN A 185 36.92 4.77 4.72
N ILE A 186 35.96 5.68 4.77
CA ILE A 186 35.75 6.64 3.68
C ILE A 186 37.01 7.54 3.60
N PRO A 187 37.62 7.73 2.42
CA PRO A 187 38.80 8.57 2.29
C PRO A 187 38.57 10.02 2.74
N ASP A 188 39.56 10.63 3.36
CA ASP A 188 39.45 12.00 3.89
C ASP A 188 39.48 13.10 2.81
N ASP A 189 39.89 12.75 1.59
CA ASP A 189 39.95 13.65 0.46
C ASP A 189 38.64 13.74 -0.36
N ILE A 190 37.62 12.99 0.00
CA ILE A 190 36.33 13.07 -0.69
C ILE A 190 35.63 14.40 -0.43
N THR A 191 34.95 14.91 -1.47
CA THR A 191 34.17 16.15 -1.42
C THR A 191 32.69 15.95 -1.53
N ALA A 192 32.27 14.78 -2.01
CA ALA A 192 30.86 14.42 -2.18
C ALA A 192 30.57 12.95 -1.82
N LEU A 193 29.39 12.71 -1.26
CA LEU A 193 28.87 11.37 -0.92
C LEU A 193 27.48 11.21 -1.51
N ILE A 194 27.24 10.12 -2.21
CA ILE A 194 25.95 9.78 -2.83
C ILE A 194 25.40 8.53 -2.18
N ILE A 195 24.15 8.60 -1.68
CA ILE A 195 23.50 7.54 -0.94
C ILE A 195 22.11 7.28 -1.53
N PRO A 196 21.81 6.07 -2.01
CA PRO A 196 20.46 5.67 -2.37
C PRO A 196 19.52 5.69 -1.17
N ALA A 197 18.38 6.39 -1.26
CA ALA A 197 17.43 6.56 -0.17
C ALA A 197 16.12 5.81 -0.47
N GLY A 198 15.92 4.66 0.16
CA GLY A 198 14.68 3.88 0.11
C GLY A 198 13.95 3.91 1.46
N SER A 199 14.21 2.93 2.33
CA SER A 199 13.69 2.91 3.72
C SER A 199 14.41 3.88 4.66
N CYS A 200 15.49 4.48 4.21
CA CYS A 200 16.36 5.45 4.91
C CYS A 200 17.08 4.93 6.17
N ASN A 201 16.99 3.64 6.52
CA ASN A 201 17.75 3.09 7.66
C ASN A 201 19.28 3.22 7.45
N SER A 202 19.78 2.82 6.27
CA SER A 202 21.19 3.01 5.94
C SER A 202 21.57 4.49 5.89
N CYS A 203 20.68 5.37 5.39
CA CYS A 203 20.91 6.82 5.40
C CYS A 203 21.11 7.33 6.84
N THR A 204 20.22 6.96 7.77
CA THR A 204 20.36 7.34 9.19
C THR A 204 21.69 6.85 9.77
N SER A 205 22.06 5.59 9.52
CA SER A 205 23.34 5.05 10.01
C SER A 205 24.55 5.77 9.45
N ILE A 206 24.54 6.10 8.16
CA ILE A 206 25.65 6.81 7.50
C ILE A 206 25.74 8.25 8.00
N LEU A 207 24.62 8.96 8.13
CA LEU A 207 24.59 10.32 8.67
C LEU A 207 25.06 10.35 10.13
N TYR A 208 24.63 9.40 10.94
CA TYR A 208 25.14 9.22 12.31
C TYR A 208 26.66 8.95 12.29
N GLY A 209 27.12 8.12 11.33
CA GLY A 209 28.55 7.85 11.16
C GLY A 209 29.38 9.10 10.82
N LEU A 210 28.86 9.99 10.00
CA LEU A 210 29.52 11.27 9.69
C LEU A 210 29.57 12.22 10.88
N ALA A 211 28.59 12.16 11.79
CA ALA A 211 28.66 12.90 13.05
C ALA A 211 29.72 12.32 14.01
N ARG A 212 29.90 10.99 14.01
CA ARG A 212 30.92 10.31 14.84
C ARG A 212 32.33 10.38 14.26
N TYR A 213 32.44 10.31 12.95
CA TYR A 213 33.70 10.23 12.20
C TYR A 213 33.75 11.30 11.10
N PRO A 214 33.93 12.58 11.47
CA PRO A 214 33.86 13.67 10.51
C PRO A 214 34.89 13.53 9.38
N LYS A 215 34.51 13.93 8.17
CA LYS A 215 35.35 13.91 6.97
C LYS A 215 35.71 15.35 6.57
N PRO A 216 36.97 15.77 6.72
CA PRO A 216 37.32 17.19 6.69
C PRO A 216 37.09 17.87 5.34
N LYS A 217 37.21 17.13 4.23
CA LYS A 217 37.01 17.67 2.88
C LYS A 217 35.64 17.44 2.32
N LEU A 218 34.79 16.59 2.96
CA LEU A 218 33.42 16.34 2.54
C LEU A 218 32.60 17.62 2.72
N LYS A 219 31.93 18.04 1.63
CA LYS A 219 31.08 19.23 1.63
C LYS A 219 29.62 18.89 1.33
N ASN A 220 29.40 17.96 0.41
CA ASN A 220 28.08 17.68 -0.12
C ASN A 220 27.69 16.21 0.08
N ILE A 221 26.48 15.99 0.60
CA ILE A 221 25.87 14.67 0.75
C ILE A 221 24.58 14.68 -0.07
N TYR A 222 24.45 13.72 -0.99
CA TYR A 222 23.30 13.58 -1.87
C TYR A 222 22.52 12.33 -1.48
N LEU A 223 21.35 12.51 -0.89
CA LEU A 223 20.36 11.44 -0.69
C LEU A 223 19.45 11.39 -1.91
N ILE A 224 19.45 10.28 -2.62
CA ILE A 224 18.65 10.13 -3.85
C ILE A 224 17.46 9.21 -3.57
N GLY A 225 16.26 9.78 -3.47
CA GLY A 225 15.02 9.13 -3.11
C GLY A 225 14.44 8.27 -4.24
N ILE A 226 14.34 6.98 -4.03
CA ILE A 226 13.81 5.99 -4.99
C ILE A 226 12.48 5.36 -4.58
N GLY A 227 11.96 5.72 -3.43
CA GLY A 227 10.69 5.32 -2.85
C GLY A 227 10.04 6.47 -2.10
N PRO A 228 8.88 6.25 -1.46
CA PRO A 228 8.27 7.29 -0.64
C PRO A 228 9.23 7.86 0.38
N THR A 229 9.24 9.19 0.52
CA THR A 229 10.16 9.88 1.43
C THR A 229 10.01 9.40 2.89
N LYS A 230 11.14 9.29 3.58
CA LYS A 230 11.27 8.89 4.98
C LYS A 230 12.20 9.83 5.75
N MET A 231 12.30 11.08 5.30
CA MET A 231 13.17 12.07 5.92
C MET A 231 12.73 12.45 7.33
N ASP A 232 11.44 12.38 7.61
CA ASP A 232 10.85 12.48 8.95
C ASP A 232 11.45 11.46 9.93
N LEU A 233 11.54 10.20 9.50
CA LEU A 233 12.14 9.13 10.31
C LEU A 233 13.67 9.32 10.49
N VAL A 234 14.35 9.84 9.48
CA VAL A 234 15.79 10.16 9.60
C VAL A 234 16.00 11.24 10.65
N ASP A 235 15.22 12.32 10.60
CA ASP A 235 15.26 13.41 11.57
C ASP A 235 15.00 12.91 13.00
N GLU A 236 13.90 12.18 13.19
CA GLU A 236 13.49 11.65 14.48
C GLU A 236 14.57 10.76 15.11
N ARG A 237 15.16 9.86 14.33
CA ARG A 237 16.20 8.95 14.80
C ARG A 237 17.51 9.65 15.10
N LEU A 238 17.94 10.58 14.25
CA LEU A 238 19.17 11.35 14.51
C LEU A 238 19.03 12.14 15.81
N ARG A 239 17.90 12.77 16.07
CA ARG A 239 17.67 13.50 17.33
C ARG A 239 17.64 12.56 18.54
N LEU A 240 16.98 11.40 18.42
CA LEU A 240 16.95 10.39 19.47
C LEU A 240 18.37 9.94 19.82
N ILE A 241 19.15 9.56 18.81
CA ILE A 241 20.53 9.10 18.97
C ILE A 241 21.41 10.21 19.57
N GLY A 242 21.29 11.44 19.07
CA GLY A 242 22.04 12.59 19.59
C GLY A 242 21.74 12.84 21.06
N LYS A 243 20.44 12.79 21.45
CA LYS A 243 20.02 12.95 22.85
C LYS A 243 20.58 11.84 23.74
N LEU A 244 20.59 10.60 23.25
CA LEU A 244 21.05 9.45 24.02
C LEU A 244 22.58 9.43 24.21
N THR A 245 23.31 9.75 23.14
CA THR A 245 24.78 9.58 23.10
C THR A 245 25.57 10.83 23.41
N GLY A 246 24.94 12.00 23.41
CA GLY A 246 25.63 13.29 23.47
C GLY A 246 26.39 13.66 22.18
N VAL A 247 26.33 12.83 21.13
CA VAL A 247 26.92 13.16 19.83
C VAL A 247 26.06 14.22 19.14
N ASP A 248 26.70 15.30 18.68
CA ASP A 248 26.00 16.26 17.83
C ASP A 248 25.66 15.63 16.47
N THR A 249 24.43 15.18 16.32
CA THR A 249 23.92 14.57 15.09
C THR A 249 23.35 15.59 14.11
N LEU A 250 23.35 16.89 14.45
CA LEU A 250 22.79 17.98 13.66
C LEU A 250 23.82 18.69 12.78
N VAL A 251 24.79 17.95 12.27
CA VAL A 251 25.93 18.46 11.48
C VAL A 251 25.60 18.77 10.01
N PHE A 252 24.30 18.83 9.68
CA PHE A 252 23.83 18.95 8.29
C PHE A 252 23.11 20.27 8.05
N ASN A 253 23.44 20.92 6.94
CA ASN A 253 22.71 22.06 6.40
C ASN A 253 21.89 21.61 5.21
N ALA A 254 20.57 21.46 5.40
CA ALA A 254 19.67 21.01 4.33
C ALA A 254 19.62 22.01 3.17
N LYS A 255 19.84 21.53 1.97
CA LYS A 255 19.70 22.25 0.70
C LYS A 255 18.40 21.91 -0.02
N PHE A 256 17.38 21.50 0.74
CA PHE A 256 16.02 21.25 0.27
C PHE A 256 15.04 21.85 1.27
N LYS A 257 13.82 22.14 0.82
CA LYS A 257 12.77 22.67 1.68
C LYS A 257 12.35 21.58 2.68
N SER A 258 12.54 21.84 3.97
CA SER A 258 12.15 20.92 5.04
C SER A 258 11.76 21.71 6.29
N ASP A 259 10.65 21.33 6.89
CA ASP A 259 10.18 21.84 8.17
C ASP A 259 10.70 20.99 9.35
N LEU A 260 11.55 19.99 9.08
CA LEU A 260 12.08 19.08 10.08
C LEU A 260 13.22 19.74 10.86
N PRO A 261 13.20 19.74 12.21
CA PRO A 261 14.16 20.49 13.04
C PRO A 261 15.62 20.18 12.78
N SER A 262 15.99 18.93 12.55
CA SER A 262 17.38 18.52 12.28
C SER A 262 17.92 19.05 10.95
N PHE A 263 17.07 19.51 10.06
CA PHE A 263 17.41 19.99 8.73
C PHE A 263 17.15 21.49 8.56
N GLN A 264 16.72 22.16 9.63
CA GLN A 264 16.59 23.61 9.66
C GLN A 264 17.97 24.21 9.92
N ASN A 265 18.47 24.94 8.94
CA ASN A 265 19.65 25.81 8.90
C ASN A 265 20.51 25.93 10.17
N ALA A 266 21.31 24.92 10.45
CA ALA A 266 22.47 25.09 11.31
C ALA A 266 23.48 25.94 10.55
N ARG A 267 23.61 27.24 10.85
CA ARG A 267 24.54 28.19 10.15
C ARG A 267 25.99 27.72 10.15
N SER A 268 26.36 26.81 11.03
CA SER A 268 27.72 26.27 11.22
C SER A 268 27.85 24.79 10.83
N ALA A 269 26.84 24.14 10.25
CA ALA A 269 26.92 22.72 9.90
C ALA A 269 27.99 22.48 8.81
N PRO A 270 28.92 21.53 9.00
CA PRO A 270 30.01 21.29 8.07
C PRO A 270 29.57 20.69 6.73
N TYR A 271 28.39 20.03 6.69
CA TYR A 271 27.93 19.32 5.52
C TYR A 271 26.66 19.93 4.93
N SER A 272 26.63 20.10 3.60
CA SER A 272 25.44 20.42 2.84
C SER A 272 24.71 19.11 2.49
N LEU A 273 23.47 18.93 2.97
CA LEU A 273 22.64 17.76 2.69
C LEU A 273 21.62 18.09 1.59
N HIS A 274 21.74 17.39 0.48
CA HIS A 274 20.84 17.48 -0.67
C HIS A 274 19.91 16.27 -0.68
N TYR A 275 18.62 16.48 -0.92
CA TYR A 275 17.66 15.41 -1.12
C TYR A 275 17.01 15.56 -2.49
N ASP A 276 17.23 14.59 -3.36
CA ASP A 276 16.63 14.53 -4.68
C ASP A 276 15.57 13.40 -4.72
N ASP A 277 14.31 13.77 -4.59
CA ASP A 277 13.20 12.82 -4.56
C ASP A 277 12.77 12.40 -5.97
N LEU A 278 13.49 11.45 -6.56
CA LEU A 278 13.14 10.92 -7.88
C LEU A 278 11.78 10.26 -7.89
N HIS A 279 11.38 9.63 -6.78
CA HIS A 279 10.08 8.97 -6.67
C HIS A 279 8.95 9.99 -6.57
N GLY A 280 9.07 10.99 -5.69
CA GLY A 280 8.06 12.04 -5.52
C GLY A 280 7.87 12.89 -6.77
N ARG A 281 8.94 13.10 -7.54
CA ARG A 281 8.89 13.77 -8.86
C ARG A 281 8.39 12.89 -10.00
N GLY A 282 8.03 11.62 -9.73
CA GLY A 282 7.55 10.70 -10.76
C GLY A 282 8.61 10.18 -11.75
N LEU A 283 9.89 10.50 -11.55
CA LEU A 283 10.99 10.09 -12.44
C LEU A 283 11.32 8.59 -12.31
N VAL A 284 11.06 8.00 -11.16
CA VAL A 284 11.20 6.56 -10.94
C VAL A 284 9.98 5.98 -10.25
N ARG A 285 9.63 4.75 -10.64
CA ARG A 285 8.59 3.96 -9.94
C ARG A 285 9.27 2.85 -9.16
N TYR A 286 8.89 2.65 -7.89
CA TYR A 286 9.57 1.69 -7.01
C TYR A 286 9.61 0.28 -7.61
N HIS A 287 8.50 -0.19 -8.18
CA HIS A 287 8.37 -1.53 -8.77
C HIS A 287 9.01 -1.71 -10.15
N LYS A 288 9.39 -0.61 -10.82
CA LYS A 288 10.03 -0.69 -12.13
C LYS A 288 11.54 -0.84 -11.97
N SER A 289 12.07 -2.01 -12.31
CA SER A 289 13.52 -2.28 -12.32
C SER A 289 14.23 -1.47 -13.41
N VAL A 290 15.43 -0.98 -13.09
CA VAL A 290 16.34 -0.32 -14.02
C VAL A 290 17.70 -1.02 -13.93
N PRO A 291 17.93 -2.09 -14.73
CA PRO A 291 19.24 -2.72 -14.81
C PRO A 291 20.27 -1.69 -15.25
N TYR A 292 21.33 -1.58 -14.49
CA TYR A 292 22.42 -0.68 -14.80
C TYR A 292 23.74 -1.24 -14.31
N SER A 293 24.80 -1.01 -15.06
CA SER A 293 26.16 -1.33 -14.66
C SER A 293 27.11 -0.18 -15.01
N TYR A 294 28.13 0.01 -14.20
CA TYR A 294 29.16 1.01 -14.43
C TYR A 294 30.52 0.36 -14.33
N LYS A 295 31.23 0.28 -15.48
CA LYS A 295 32.59 -0.25 -15.57
C LYS A 295 32.81 -1.59 -14.82
N GLY A 296 31.90 -2.53 -15.01
CA GLY A 296 31.96 -3.86 -14.42
C GLY A 296 31.27 -4.02 -13.07
N ILE A 297 30.81 -2.93 -12.43
CA ILE A 297 29.96 -3.01 -11.23
C ILE A 297 28.51 -3.07 -11.66
N SER A 298 27.82 -4.16 -11.34
CA SER A 298 26.37 -4.30 -11.55
C SER A 298 25.62 -3.85 -10.29
N PHE A 299 24.61 -3.02 -10.47
CA PHE A 299 23.83 -2.46 -9.37
C PHE A 299 22.51 -3.18 -9.19
N HIS A 300 21.98 -3.13 -7.96
CA HIS A 300 20.62 -3.63 -7.70
C HIS A 300 19.61 -2.82 -8.53
N PRO A 301 18.82 -3.47 -9.44
CA PRO A 301 18.01 -2.75 -10.41
C PRO A 301 16.84 -1.98 -9.80
N THR A 302 16.44 -2.32 -8.59
CA THR A 302 15.37 -1.60 -7.86
C THR A 302 15.89 -0.37 -7.13
N TYR A 303 17.16 -0.35 -6.72
CA TYR A 303 17.75 0.67 -5.87
C TYR A 303 18.89 1.43 -6.58
N GLU A 304 20.11 0.97 -6.43
CA GLU A 304 21.34 1.65 -6.89
C GLU A 304 21.34 1.87 -8.41
N GLY A 305 20.79 0.95 -9.18
CA GLY A 305 20.73 1.07 -10.64
C GLY A 305 19.93 2.28 -11.11
N LYS A 306 18.85 2.64 -10.39
CA LYS A 306 18.07 3.85 -10.67
C LYS A 306 18.86 5.11 -10.37
N VAL A 307 19.54 5.12 -9.22
CA VAL A 307 20.33 6.26 -8.78
C VAL A 307 21.51 6.48 -9.72
N MET A 308 22.25 5.43 -10.05
CA MET A 308 23.42 5.55 -10.92
C MET A 308 23.04 5.98 -12.35
N ASN A 309 21.95 5.40 -12.90
CA ASN A 309 21.41 5.83 -14.19
C ASN A 309 21.00 7.31 -14.19
N HIS A 310 20.39 7.79 -13.09
CA HIS A 310 20.02 9.19 -12.94
C HIS A 310 21.24 10.09 -12.90
N ILE A 311 22.24 9.76 -12.09
CA ILE A 311 23.44 10.57 -11.94
C ILE A 311 24.21 10.67 -13.25
N VAL A 312 24.43 9.57 -13.93
CA VAL A 312 25.15 9.57 -15.22
C VAL A 312 24.46 10.47 -16.25
N LYS A 313 23.12 10.52 -16.23
CA LYS A 313 22.35 11.31 -17.20
C LYS A 313 22.15 12.76 -16.81
N ASN A 314 21.94 13.04 -15.52
CA ASN A 314 21.42 14.34 -15.08
C ASN A 314 22.35 15.10 -14.14
N ALA A 315 23.39 14.44 -13.60
CA ALA A 315 24.37 15.05 -12.71
C ALA A 315 25.79 14.49 -12.97
N PRO A 316 26.27 14.49 -14.24
CA PRO A 316 27.57 13.92 -14.60
C PRO A 316 28.76 14.63 -13.93
N GLU A 317 28.58 15.85 -13.45
CA GLU A 317 29.55 16.59 -12.67
C GLU A 317 29.90 15.94 -11.32
N LEU A 318 29.04 15.04 -10.81
CA LEU A 318 29.28 14.23 -9.61
C LEU A 318 30.20 13.03 -9.87
N LEU A 319 30.46 12.68 -11.13
CA LEU A 319 31.36 11.57 -11.51
C LEU A 319 32.83 12.01 -11.38
N LYS A 320 33.33 12.13 -10.15
CA LYS A 320 34.70 12.57 -9.83
C LYS A 320 35.38 11.59 -8.87
N SER A 321 36.71 11.55 -8.90
CA SER A 321 37.52 10.73 -7.98
C SER A 321 37.41 11.15 -6.52
N THR A 322 36.88 12.34 -6.25
CA THR A 322 36.58 12.84 -4.90
C THR A 322 35.13 12.57 -4.49
N THR A 323 34.36 11.79 -5.27
CA THR A 323 32.99 11.37 -4.97
C THR A 323 32.97 9.91 -4.59
N VAL A 324 32.25 9.59 -3.51
CA VAL A 324 31.93 8.21 -3.12
C VAL A 324 30.47 7.94 -3.39
N PHE A 325 30.19 6.87 -4.12
CA PHE A 325 28.87 6.31 -4.27
C PHE A 325 28.72 5.09 -3.33
N TRP A 326 27.70 5.10 -2.49
CA TRP A 326 27.47 4.02 -1.53
C TRP A 326 26.59 2.93 -2.12
N ILE A 327 27.12 1.72 -2.27
CA ILE A 327 26.36 0.53 -2.67
C ILE A 327 25.90 -0.16 -1.40
N ILE A 328 24.59 -0.12 -1.14
CA ILE A 328 23.97 -0.65 0.09
C ILE A 328 23.85 -2.17 0.04
N GLY A 329 23.55 -2.71 -1.14
CA GLY A 329 23.45 -4.14 -1.38
C GLY A 329 23.41 -4.47 -2.86
N SER A 330 23.42 -5.74 -3.20
CA SER A 330 23.34 -6.20 -4.58
C SER A 330 22.22 -7.23 -4.80
N LYS A 331 21.85 -7.45 -6.05
CA LYS A 331 21.00 -8.55 -6.47
C LYS A 331 21.84 -9.82 -6.72
N PRO A 332 21.33 -11.04 -6.47
CA PRO A 332 22.01 -12.26 -6.88
C PRO A 332 22.33 -12.26 -8.37
N SER A 333 23.57 -12.57 -8.73
CA SER A 333 23.95 -12.82 -10.10
C SER A 333 23.56 -14.24 -10.53
N ALA A 334 23.56 -14.51 -11.84
CA ALA A 334 23.35 -15.85 -12.35
C ALA A 334 24.36 -16.86 -11.77
N ALA A 335 25.62 -16.44 -11.57
CA ALA A 335 26.65 -17.26 -10.94
C ALA A 335 26.31 -17.55 -9.47
N HIS A 336 25.85 -16.55 -8.70
CA HIS A 336 25.39 -16.77 -7.33
C HIS A 336 24.22 -17.75 -7.25
N MET A 337 23.24 -17.64 -8.17
CA MET A 337 22.10 -18.56 -8.22
C MET A 337 22.54 -19.99 -8.60
N ALA A 338 23.48 -20.13 -9.53
CA ALA A 338 24.03 -21.43 -9.89
C ALA A 338 24.78 -22.08 -8.72
N ASN A 339 25.58 -21.31 -7.99
CA ASN A 339 26.27 -21.80 -6.80
C ASN A 339 25.28 -22.18 -5.70
N ALA A 340 24.26 -21.38 -5.45
CA ALA A 340 23.21 -21.68 -4.49
C ALA A 340 22.51 -23.00 -4.86
N LYS A 341 22.15 -23.20 -6.13
CA LYS A 341 21.58 -24.44 -6.62
C LYS A 341 22.51 -25.65 -6.41
N LYS A 342 23.79 -25.46 -6.67
CA LYS A 342 24.81 -26.53 -6.49
C LYS A 342 24.94 -26.96 -5.02
N GLU A 343 24.89 -26.02 -4.09
CA GLU A 343 25.13 -26.29 -2.66
C GLU A 343 23.85 -26.62 -1.89
N LEU A 344 22.73 -26.00 -2.21
CA LEU A 344 21.44 -26.13 -1.53
C LEU A 344 20.47 -27.08 -2.23
N GLY A 345 20.82 -27.55 -3.43
CA GLY A 345 20.00 -28.43 -4.25
C GLY A 345 18.97 -27.69 -5.10
N GLU A 346 18.06 -28.47 -5.69
CA GLU A 346 16.98 -27.94 -6.50
C GLU A 346 16.06 -27.05 -5.65
N PHE A 347 15.46 -26.09 -6.32
CA PHE A 347 14.53 -25.16 -5.70
C PHE A 347 13.33 -25.93 -5.11
N PRO A 348 13.06 -25.81 -3.80
CA PRO A 348 11.94 -26.52 -3.17
C PRO A 348 10.60 -25.97 -3.63
N LYS A 349 9.59 -26.84 -3.70
CA LYS A 349 8.23 -26.37 -3.90
C LYS A 349 7.84 -25.41 -2.76
N ILE A 350 7.39 -24.21 -3.13
CA ILE A 350 6.81 -23.28 -2.17
C ILE A 350 5.45 -23.83 -1.76
N THR A 351 5.36 -24.25 -0.52
CA THR A 351 4.08 -24.58 0.09
C THR A 351 3.66 -23.43 1.00
N PRO A 352 2.43 -22.95 0.90
CA PRO A 352 1.88 -22.01 1.88
C PRO A 352 1.97 -22.61 3.28
N HIS A 353 2.19 -21.77 4.28
CA HIS A 353 2.16 -22.23 5.66
C HIS A 353 0.75 -22.69 6.01
N THR A 354 0.57 -23.90 6.54
CA THR A 354 -0.76 -24.51 6.74
C THR A 354 -1.68 -23.67 7.62
N ASN A 355 -1.18 -23.10 8.70
CA ASN A 355 -1.98 -22.21 9.56
C ASN A 355 -2.30 -20.89 8.88
N LEU A 356 -1.38 -20.37 8.06
CA LEU A 356 -1.59 -19.14 7.29
C LEU A 356 -2.55 -19.36 6.14
N THR A 357 -2.55 -20.57 5.56
CA THR A 357 -3.48 -20.94 4.50
C THR A 357 -4.92 -20.97 5.00
N MET A 358 -5.15 -21.36 6.25
CA MET A 358 -6.48 -21.31 6.88
C MET A 358 -6.92 -19.87 7.21
N LEU A 359 -5.98 -18.96 7.47
CA LEU A 359 -6.24 -17.54 7.72
C LEU A 359 -6.26 -16.71 6.43
N ASN A 360 -5.78 -17.27 5.33
CA ASN A 360 -5.76 -16.62 4.04
C ASN A 360 -7.10 -16.88 3.33
N PRO A 361 -7.87 -15.84 2.95
CA PRO A 361 -9.07 -16.03 2.15
C PRO A 361 -8.81 -16.74 0.80
N LYS A 362 -7.56 -16.97 0.45
CA LYS A 362 -7.13 -17.75 -0.72
C LYS A 362 -7.21 -19.24 -0.56
N SER A 363 -7.27 -19.72 0.66
CA SER A 363 -7.52 -21.13 0.87
C SER A 363 -9.00 -21.28 1.07
N PRO A 364 -9.70 -21.74 0.04
CA PRO A 364 -10.95 -22.38 0.28
C PRO A 364 -10.65 -23.49 1.30
N VAL A 365 -11.43 -23.58 2.36
CA VAL A 365 -11.57 -24.85 3.04
C VAL A 365 -11.81 -25.83 1.92
N LYS A 366 -10.84 -26.71 1.61
CA LYS A 366 -11.05 -27.72 0.57
C LYS A 366 -12.29 -28.47 1.00
N PRO A 367 -13.38 -28.45 0.21
CA PRO A 367 -14.49 -29.32 0.49
C PRO A 367 -13.87 -30.72 0.51
N GLY A 368 -14.24 -31.48 1.50
CA GLY A 368 -13.94 -32.91 1.48
C GLY A 368 -14.39 -33.41 0.12
N ARG A 369 -13.53 -34.13 -0.60
CA ARG A 369 -13.76 -34.64 -1.95
C ARG A 369 -15.21 -34.99 -2.18
N GLY A 370 -15.89 -34.20 -3.02
CA GLY A 370 -17.11 -34.57 -3.73
C GLY A 370 -18.21 -35.16 -2.85
N SER A 371 -18.68 -34.43 -1.86
CA SER A 371 -19.97 -34.82 -1.32
C SER A 371 -21.04 -34.32 -2.27
N LYS A 372 -21.77 -35.23 -2.87
CA LYS A 372 -23.06 -34.96 -3.58
C LYS A 372 -24.07 -34.15 -2.74
N LYS A 373 -23.70 -33.74 -1.52
CA LYS A 373 -24.44 -32.85 -0.63
C LYS A 373 -24.41 -31.39 -1.09
N GLU A 374 -23.48 -30.99 -1.95
CA GLU A 374 -23.31 -29.60 -2.34
C GLU A 374 -24.40 -29.04 -3.23
N GLU A 375 -25.02 -29.91 -4.05
CA GLU A 375 -26.18 -29.49 -4.88
C GLU A 375 -27.43 -29.18 -4.05
N LYS A 376 -27.53 -29.68 -2.82
CA LYS A 376 -28.69 -29.45 -1.94
C LYS A 376 -28.72 -28.05 -1.31
N HIS A 377 -27.60 -27.30 -1.37
CA HIS A 377 -27.49 -26.00 -0.73
C HIS A 377 -27.65 -24.81 -1.70
N LEU A 378 -27.83 -25.06 -2.98
CA LEU A 378 -28.10 -24.01 -3.96
C LEU A 378 -29.61 -23.64 -3.90
N ASN A 379 -29.88 -22.55 -3.19
CA ASN A 379 -31.21 -21.93 -3.32
C ASN A 379 -31.37 -21.50 -4.78
N PHE A 380 -32.52 -21.74 -5.36
CA PHE A 380 -32.83 -21.42 -6.76
C PHE A 380 -32.13 -22.27 -7.83
N GLY A 381 -31.40 -23.33 -7.47
CA GLY A 381 -30.70 -24.17 -8.43
C GLY A 381 -29.61 -23.46 -9.24
N MET A 382 -29.15 -22.29 -8.78
CA MET A 382 -28.16 -21.47 -9.48
C MET A 382 -26.78 -21.56 -8.81
N ASP A 383 -25.81 -21.98 -9.59
CA ASP A 383 -24.40 -22.00 -9.19
C ASP A 383 -23.66 -20.85 -9.90
N PHE A 384 -23.27 -19.83 -9.16
CA PHE A 384 -22.58 -18.65 -9.73
C PHE A 384 -21.26 -18.99 -10.44
N ARG A 385 -20.66 -20.14 -10.17
CA ARG A 385 -19.46 -20.63 -10.85
C ARG A 385 -19.76 -21.02 -12.29
N LYS A 386 -20.98 -21.47 -12.56
CA LYS A 386 -21.43 -21.83 -13.92
C LYS A 386 -21.77 -20.56 -14.69
N LYS A 387 -21.28 -20.47 -15.91
CA LYS A 387 -21.41 -19.27 -16.75
C LYS A 387 -22.87 -18.88 -17.03
N GLU A 388 -23.73 -19.86 -17.18
CA GLU A 388 -25.17 -19.69 -17.47
C GLU A 388 -25.95 -18.95 -16.36
N TYR A 389 -25.49 -19.02 -15.10
CA TYR A 389 -26.17 -18.37 -13.98
C TYR A 389 -25.57 -17.04 -13.56
N ARG A 390 -24.35 -16.70 -14.01
CA ARG A 390 -23.62 -15.52 -13.52
C ARG A 390 -24.35 -14.21 -13.74
N ARG A 391 -25.07 -14.07 -14.87
CA ARG A 391 -25.85 -12.86 -15.17
C ARG A 391 -26.99 -12.70 -14.17
N GLU A 392 -27.75 -13.75 -13.91
CA GLU A 392 -28.86 -13.74 -12.95
C GLU A 392 -28.36 -13.51 -11.51
N VAL A 393 -27.29 -14.19 -11.13
CA VAL A 393 -26.66 -13.99 -9.81
C VAL A 393 -26.14 -12.56 -9.64
N PHE A 394 -25.55 -12.00 -10.67
CA PHE A 394 -25.11 -10.59 -10.65
C PHE A 394 -26.28 -9.64 -10.47
N LEU A 395 -27.38 -9.82 -11.18
CA LEU A 395 -28.55 -8.94 -11.05
C LEU A 395 -29.13 -8.98 -9.64
N ARG A 396 -29.17 -10.15 -9.00
CA ARG A 396 -29.59 -10.27 -7.59
C ARG A 396 -28.59 -9.58 -6.65
N PHE A 397 -27.30 -9.75 -6.88
CA PHE A 397 -26.25 -9.08 -6.14
C PHE A 397 -26.35 -7.56 -6.28
N TYR A 398 -26.62 -7.08 -7.49
CA TYR A 398 -26.83 -5.66 -7.78
C TYR A 398 -28.09 -5.13 -7.08
N GLY A 399 -29.21 -5.83 -7.17
CA GLY A 399 -30.45 -5.48 -6.47
C GLY A 399 -30.24 -5.35 -4.95
N PHE A 400 -29.46 -6.26 -4.35
CA PHE A 400 -29.10 -6.15 -2.95
C PHE A 400 -28.28 -4.89 -2.65
N HIS A 401 -27.27 -4.59 -3.45
CA HIS A 401 -26.47 -3.37 -3.29
C HIS A 401 -27.33 -2.11 -3.35
N LEU A 402 -28.31 -2.09 -4.22
CA LEU A 402 -29.27 -1.00 -4.34
C LEU A 402 -30.20 -0.93 -3.12
N GLN A 403 -30.82 -2.05 -2.76
CA GLN A 403 -31.79 -2.14 -1.66
C GLN A 403 -31.23 -1.69 -0.31
N TYR A 404 -30.04 -2.16 0.03
CA TYR A 404 -29.38 -1.83 1.29
C TYR A 404 -28.33 -0.75 1.16
N ARG A 405 -28.28 -0.06 0.01
CA ARG A 405 -27.33 1.02 -0.27
C ARG A 405 -25.89 0.65 0.08
N ALA A 406 -25.54 -0.60 -0.22
CA ALA A 406 -24.26 -1.22 0.11
C ALA A 406 -23.11 -0.81 -0.83
N HIS A 407 -23.18 0.40 -1.37
CA HIS A 407 -22.19 0.99 -2.25
C HIS A 407 -20.98 1.54 -1.49
N PRO A 408 -19.87 1.86 -2.17
CA PRO A 408 -18.64 2.30 -1.53
C PRO A 408 -18.84 3.44 -0.53
N GLY A 409 -18.24 3.30 0.66
CA GLY A 409 -18.22 4.33 1.68
C GLY A 409 -19.57 4.64 2.34
N ALA A 410 -20.61 3.86 2.09
CA ALA A 410 -21.97 4.07 2.61
C ALA A 410 -22.60 5.43 2.23
N VAL A 411 -22.06 6.10 1.22
CA VAL A 411 -22.44 7.47 0.85
C VAL A 411 -23.90 7.61 0.42
N TYR A 412 -24.48 6.56 -0.16
CA TYR A 412 -25.85 6.56 -0.69
C TYR A 412 -26.95 6.72 0.37
N TYR A 413 -26.69 6.42 1.64
CA TYR A 413 -27.63 6.72 2.71
C TYR A 413 -27.11 7.75 3.70
N VAL A 414 -25.81 7.81 3.92
CA VAL A 414 -25.22 8.74 4.90
C VAL A 414 -25.36 10.19 4.44
N PHE A 415 -25.06 10.48 3.18
CA PHE A 415 -25.08 11.85 2.66
C PHE A 415 -26.48 12.49 2.70
N PRO A 416 -27.50 11.83 2.12
CA PRO A 416 -28.86 12.38 2.21
C PRO A 416 -29.35 12.49 3.65
N TYR A 417 -29.01 11.51 4.50
CA TYR A 417 -29.42 11.52 5.90
C TYR A 417 -28.84 12.70 6.68
N LEU A 418 -27.54 12.93 6.55
CA LEU A 418 -26.89 14.07 7.21
C LEU A 418 -27.43 15.40 6.68
N ALA A 419 -27.57 15.51 5.38
CA ALA A 419 -28.08 16.74 4.75
C ALA A 419 -29.51 17.08 5.21
N ASP A 420 -30.38 16.07 5.31
CA ASP A 420 -31.74 16.23 5.81
C ASP A 420 -31.75 16.59 7.30
N LYS A 421 -31.07 15.81 8.14
CA LYS A 421 -31.03 16.04 9.59
C LYS A 421 -30.43 17.37 10.00
N GLN A 422 -29.50 17.90 9.23
CA GLN A 422 -28.81 19.16 9.50
C GLN A 422 -29.41 20.34 8.73
N GLY A 423 -30.40 20.12 7.86
CA GLY A 423 -31.02 21.14 7.05
C GLY A 423 -30.08 21.86 6.09
N TRP A 424 -29.12 21.11 5.47
CA TRP A 424 -28.11 21.72 4.61
C TRP A 424 -28.71 22.33 3.35
N ASP A 425 -28.28 23.54 3.03
CA ASP A 425 -28.49 24.15 1.73
C ASP A 425 -27.63 23.48 0.64
N MET A 426 -27.76 23.95 -0.60
CA MET A 426 -27.03 23.34 -1.71
C MET A 426 -25.53 23.64 -1.66
N GLU A 427 -25.11 24.81 -1.17
CA GLU A 427 -23.71 25.16 -0.99
C GLU A 427 -23.01 24.21 0.02
N GLN A 428 -23.66 23.94 1.12
CA GLN A 428 -23.19 23.02 2.14
C GLN A 428 -23.10 21.57 1.63
N LYS A 429 -24.10 21.13 0.84
CA LYS A 429 -24.10 19.80 0.20
C LYS A 429 -22.94 19.65 -0.78
N LEU A 430 -22.69 20.66 -1.61
CA LEU A 430 -21.59 20.65 -2.57
C LEU A 430 -20.23 20.67 -1.87
N TRP A 431 -20.10 21.47 -0.83
CA TRP A 431 -18.87 21.53 -0.04
C TRP A 431 -18.58 20.21 0.67
N PHE A 432 -19.58 19.58 1.28
CA PHE A 432 -19.44 18.27 1.89
C PHE A 432 -19.03 17.21 0.87
N ALA A 433 -19.64 17.21 -0.32
CA ALA A 433 -19.29 16.32 -1.42
C ALA A 433 -17.83 16.51 -1.85
N TYR A 434 -17.35 17.77 -1.93
CA TYR A 434 -15.96 18.05 -2.29
C TYR A 434 -14.97 17.53 -1.26
N ILE A 435 -15.20 17.81 0.03
CA ILE A 435 -14.34 17.27 1.11
C ILE A 435 -14.30 15.74 1.05
N ASN A 436 -15.44 15.08 0.77
CA ASN A 436 -15.46 13.63 0.63
C ASN A 436 -14.75 13.14 -0.64
N GLY A 437 -14.77 13.92 -1.71
CA GLY A 437 -13.97 13.66 -2.91
C GLY A 437 -12.47 13.59 -2.59
N CYS A 438 -12.02 14.45 -1.67
CA CYS A 438 -10.64 14.47 -1.19
C CYS A 438 -10.33 13.35 -0.19
N SER A 439 -11.23 13.07 0.77
CA SER A 439 -10.98 12.15 1.90
C SER A 439 -11.39 10.71 1.62
N GLN A 440 -12.43 10.53 0.82
CA GLN A 440 -13.16 9.28 0.59
C GLN A 440 -13.61 8.57 1.89
N ASN A 441 -13.79 9.36 2.94
CA ASN A 441 -14.17 8.89 4.26
C ASN A 441 -15.23 9.84 4.86
N PRO A 442 -16.52 9.48 4.90
CA PRO A 442 -17.59 10.33 5.38
C PRO A 442 -17.38 10.84 6.81
N VAL A 443 -16.73 10.05 7.67
CA VAL A 443 -16.48 10.43 9.06
C VAL A 443 -15.43 11.53 9.17
N THR A 444 -14.34 11.40 8.44
CA THR A 444 -13.32 12.47 8.31
C THR A 444 -13.91 13.72 7.69
N THR A 445 -14.71 13.56 6.62
CA THR A 445 -15.43 14.66 5.97
C THR A 445 -16.30 15.40 6.97
N TRP A 446 -17.04 14.70 7.80
CA TRP A 446 -17.87 15.29 8.85
C TRP A 446 -17.07 16.12 9.82
N CYS A 447 -15.95 15.64 10.35
CA CYS A 447 -15.10 16.38 11.27
C CYS A 447 -14.59 17.69 10.67
N ILE A 448 -14.19 17.67 9.40
CA ILE A 448 -13.73 18.87 8.68
C ILE A 448 -14.90 19.82 8.44
N PHE A 449 -16.00 19.30 7.89
CA PHE A 449 -17.19 20.08 7.54
C PHE A 449 -17.84 20.74 8.77
N LYS A 450 -17.98 20.03 9.86
CA LYS A 450 -18.53 20.55 11.11
C LYS A 450 -17.76 21.78 11.63
N ARG A 451 -16.45 21.78 11.43
CA ARG A 451 -15.59 22.91 11.81
C ARG A 451 -15.64 24.04 10.79
N PHE A 452 -15.78 23.71 9.51
CA PHE A 452 -15.76 24.63 8.38
C PHE A 452 -16.95 24.36 7.44
N PRO A 453 -18.19 24.68 7.87
CA PRO A 453 -19.39 24.31 7.11
C PRO A 453 -19.69 25.20 5.90
N ASP A 454 -19.00 26.33 5.79
CA ASP A 454 -19.25 27.37 4.78
C ASP A 454 -17.94 27.67 4.03
N LEU A 455 -17.88 27.22 2.77
CA LEU A 455 -16.71 27.43 1.93
C LEU A 455 -16.45 28.91 1.64
N ALA A 456 -17.52 29.74 1.52
CA ALA A 456 -17.36 31.16 1.22
C ALA A 456 -16.71 31.94 2.37
N LYS A 457 -16.88 31.48 3.61
CA LYS A 457 -16.25 32.06 4.81
C LYS A 457 -14.92 31.37 5.18
N LEU A 458 -14.55 30.33 4.46
CA LEU A 458 -13.35 29.55 4.79
C LEU A 458 -12.08 30.36 4.54
N LYS A 459 -11.27 30.50 5.60
CA LYS A 459 -9.90 31.01 5.51
C LYS A 459 -8.93 29.85 5.49
N LEU A 460 -8.11 29.77 4.46
CA LEU A 460 -7.14 28.67 4.30
C LEU A 460 -6.14 28.56 5.48
N PRO A 461 -5.62 29.64 6.08
CA PRO A 461 -4.76 29.52 7.25
C PRO A 461 -5.45 28.83 8.44
N ASP A 462 -6.72 29.15 8.71
CA ASP A 462 -7.48 28.56 9.81
C ASP A 462 -7.72 27.05 9.57
N LEU A 463 -8.05 26.71 8.32
CA LEU A 463 -8.19 25.31 7.92
C LEU A 463 -6.87 24.55 8.07
N LYS A 464 -5.78 25.16 7.64
CA LYS A 464 -4.44 24.55 7.71
C LYS A 464 -4.04 24.28 9.16
N GLU A 465 -4.15 25.27 10.02
CA GLU A 465 -3.82 25.14 11.44
C GLU A 465 -4.64 24.03 12.10
N TRP A 466 -5.96 24.05 11.91
CA TRP A 466 -6.84 23.01 12.47
C TRP A 466 -6.53 21.63 11.91
N PHE A 467 -6.26 21.54 10.62
CA PHE A 467 -5.96 20.29 9.93
C PHE A 467 -4.66 19.67 10.43
N GLU A 468 -3.61 20.47 10.59
CA GLU A 468 -2.32 20.03 11.12
C GLU A 468 -2.45 19.57 12.59
N ALA A 469 -3.18 20.30 13.41
CA ALA A 469 -3.43 19.94 14.81
C ALA A 469 -4.22 18.62 14.98
N ASN A 470 -5.08 18.27 14.01
CA ASN A 470 -5.94 17.09 14.10
C ASN A 470 -5.59 15.98 13.10
N TYR A 471 -4.52 16.15 12.30
CA TYR A 471 -4.14 15.27 11.22
C TYR A 471 -4.07 13.77 11.59
N THR A 472 -3.57 13.44 12.77
CA THR A 472 -3.43 12.05 13.24
C THR A 472 -4.76 11.40 13.62
N LYS A 473 -5.80 12.22 13.86
CA LYS A 473 -7.15 11.73 14.16
C LYS A 473 -7.97 11.45 12.91
N LEU A 474 -7.60 12.07 11.77
CA LEU A 474 -8.30 11.94 10.51
C LEU A 474 -7.85 10.67 9.78
N ALA A 475 -8.79 9.99 9.15
CA ALA A 475 -8.55 8.82 8.31
C ALA A 475 -8.99 9.09 6.87
N PHE A 476 -8.13 8.76 5.92
CA PHE A 476 -8.39 8.91 4.49
C PHE A 476 -8.46 7.53 3.85
N ASP A 477 -9.57 7.20 3.22
CA ASP A 477 -9.83 5.87 2.65
C ASP A 477 -9.42 5.75 1.18
N THR A 478 -8.79 6.76 0.65
CA THR A 478 -8.21 6.69 -0.68
C THR A 478 -6.96 5.81 -0.67
N ASP A 479 -6.83 4.93 -1.63
CA ASP A 479 -5.58 4.21 -1.91
C ASP A 479 -4.51 5.14 -2.52
N ARG A 480 -4.84 6.39 -2.74
CA ARG A 480 -3.99 7.47 -3.21
C ARG A 480 -3.44 8.27 -2.04
N ARG A 481 -2.20 8.15 -1.84
CA ARG A 481 -1.45 8.54 -0.64
C ARG A 481 -1.14 10.01 -0.52
N TYR A 482 -1.41 10.77 -1.55
CA TYR A 482 -1.17 12.20 -1.61
C TYR A 482 -2.28 13.03 -0.98
N SER A 483 -3.54 12.60 -1.09
CA SER A 483 -4.70 13.38 -0.64
C SER A 483 -4.57 13.90 0.78
N LYS A 484 -3.99 13.09 1.66
CA LYS A 484 -3.81 13.45 3.05
C LYS A 484 -2.84 14.62 3.22
N LYS A 485 -1.73 14.65 2.48
CA LYS A 485 -0.73 15.74 2.52
C LYS A 485 -1.20 16.97 1.78
N ASP A 486 -1.91 16.75 0.69
CA ASP A 486 -2.22 17.78 -0.28
C ASP A 486 -3.63 18.35 -0.10
N PHE A 487 -4.37 17.95 0.95
CA PHE A 487 -5.75 18.38 1.18
C PHE A 487 -5.91 19.89 1.16
N ILE A 488 -5.02 20.63 1.81
CA ILE A 488 -5.07 22.11 1.84
C ILE A 488 -4.86 22.68 0.43
N ILE A 489 -3.92 22.12 -0.32
CA ILE A 489 -3.65 22.53 -1.72
C ILE A 489 -4.88 22.24 -2.61
N MET A 490 -5.53 21.10 -2.38
CA MET A 490 -6.76 20.75 -3.12
C MET A 490 -7.89 21.75 -2.84
N VAL A 491 -8.05 22.17 -1.59
CA VAL A 491 -9.06 23.17 -1.21
C VAL A 491 -8.74 24.55 -1.79
N GLU A 492 -7.48 24.96 -1.75
CA GLU A 492 -7.02 26.20 -2.37
C GLU A 492 -7.28 26.20 -3.90
N ASP A 493 -6.95 25.09 -4.55
CA ASP A 493 -7.20 24.89 -5.98
C ASP A 493 -8.69 24.91 -6.31
N TYR A 494 -9.52 24.31 -5.47
CA TYR A 494 -10.96 24.34 -5.62
C TYR A 494 -11.50 25.78 -5.59
N GLN A 495 -11.11 26.57 -4.58
CA GLN A 495 -11.48 27.97 -4.49
C GLN A 495 -11.03 28.78 -5.73
N LYS A 496 -9.82 28.53 -6.23
CA LYS A 496 -9.31 29.14 -7.48
C LYS A 496 -10.17 28.75 -8.69
N ASN A 497 -10.59 27.50 -8.80
CA ASN A 497 -11.43 27.03 -9.90
C ASN A 497 -12.84 27.63 -9.86
N LEU A 498 -13.37 27.91 -8.68
CA LEU A 498 -14.65 28.62 -8.53
C LEU A 498 -14.54 30.09 -8.97
N ASN A 499 -13.36 30.68 -8.93
CA ASN A 499 -13.06 32.04 -9.37
C ASN A 499 -14.04 33.10 -8.80
N GLY A 500 -14.38 32.98 -7.52
CA GLY A 500 -15.29 33.87 -6.83
C GLY A 500 -16.80 33.61 -7.04
N ALA A 501 -17.16 32.65 -7.88
CA ALA A 501 -18.54 32.19 -8.01
C ALA A 501 -18.94 31.30 -6.81
N SER A 502 -20.26 31.27 -6.52
CA SER A 502 -20.78 30.25 -5.63
C SER A 502 -20.60 28.84 -6.24
N GLN A 503 -20.56 27.80 -5.41
CA GLN A 503 -20.48 26.43 -5.94
C GLN A 503 -21.71 26.08 -6.79
N VAL A 504 -22.89 26.56 -6.37
CA VAL A 504 -24.15 26.37 -7.10
C VAL A 504 -24.06 27.00 -8.49
N ASP A 505 -23.63 28.24 -8.57
CA ASP A 505 -23.49 28.96 -9.87
C ASP A 505 -22.45 28.26 -10.75
N PHE A 506 -21.31 27.86 -10.16
CA PHE A 506 -20.26 27.16 -10.87
C PHE A 506 -20.78 25.87 -11.53
N PHE A 507 -21.42 24.99 -10.77
CA PHE A 507 -21.92 23.73 -11.34
C PHE A 507 -23.11 23.94 -12.27
N THR A 508 -23.98 24.89 -11.96
CA THR A 508 -25.13 25.22 -12.83
C THR A 508 -24.68 25.77 -14.19
N SER A 509 -23.60 26.54 -14.23
CA SER A 509 -23.02 27.03 -15.48
C SER A 509 -22.50 25.93 -16.42
N LEU A 510 -22.24 24.74 -15.87
CA LEU A 510 -21.77 23.57 -16.61
C LEU A 510 -22.91 22.65 -17.07
N TYR A 511 -24.18 22.96 -16.79
CA TYR A 511 -25.27 22.10 -17.18
C TYR A 511 -25.49 22.15 -18.70
N GLY A 512 -25.67 20.97 -19.28
CA GLY A 512 -26.13 20.76 -20.65
C GLY A 512 -27.65 20.60 -20.71
N LYS A 513 -28.16 20.22 -21.88
CA LYS A 513 -29.57 19.95 -22.11
C LYS A 513 -30.06 18.66 -21.39
N THR A 514 -29.19 17.74 -21.14
CA THR A 514 -29.46 16.48 -20.47
C THR A 514 -28.55 16.28 -19.27
N GLU A 515 -28.91 15.39 -18.36
CA GLU A 515 -28.05 15.01 -17.23
C GLU A 515 -26.74 14.37 -17.68
N GLN A 516 -26.72 13.70 -18.84
CA GLN A 516 -25.52 13.12 -19.42
C GLN A 516 -24.59 14.17 -20.01
N GLU A 517 -25.12 15.19 -20.68
CA GLU A 517 -24.32 16.31 -21.15
C GLU A 517 -23.74 17.12 -19.99
N SER A 518 -24.53 17.36 -18.96
CA SER A 518 -24.08 17.99 -17.70
C SER A 518 -22.96 17.17 -17.04
N PHE A 519 -23.11 15.84 -17.01
CA PHE A 519 -22.08 14.94 -16.51
C PHE A 519 -20.76 15.11 -17.29
N ARG A 520 -20.79 15.11 -18.62
CA ARG A 520 -19.59 15.27 -19.45
C ARG A 520 -18.91 16.61 -19.22
N SER A 521 -19.67 17.70 -19.21
CA SER A 521 -19.12 19.04 -18.98
C SER A 521 -18.44 19.16 -17.62
N ILE A 522 -19.08 18.63 -16.57
CA ILE A 522 -18.52 18.65 -15.21
C ILE A 522 -17.34 17.68 -15.12
N TRP A 523 -17.40 16.51 -15.76
CA TRP A 523 -16.29 15.57 -15.83
C TRP A 523 -15.05 16.20 -16.41
N ASP A 524 -15.19 16.84 -17.59
CA ASP A 524 -14.07 17.48 -18.28
C ASP A 524 -13.47 18.63 -17.47
N LYS A 525 -14.33 19.43 -16.83
CA LYS A 525 -13.88 20.51 -15.94
C LYS A 525 -13.12 19.99 -14.73
N VAL A 526 -13.60 18.94 -14.09
CA VAL A 526 -12.98 18.40 -12.87
C VAL A 526 -11.68 17.66 -13.19
N ILE A 527 -11.69 16.75 -14.18
CA ILE A 527 -10.52 15.91 -14.46
C ILE A 527 -9.33 16.70 -15.01
N ASN A 528 -9.60 17.80 -15.73
CA ASN A 528 -8.57 18.64 -16.32
C ASN A 528 -8.23 19.88 -15.49
N GLY A 529 -9.09 20.29 -14.57
CA GLY A 529 -8.95 21.54 -13.83
C GLY A 529 -8.66 21.40 -12.34
N PHE A 530 -9.11 20.31 -11.69
CA PHE A 530 -8.97 20.19 -10.25
C PHE A 530 -7.68 19.45 -9.88
N HIS A 531 -6.95 20.02 -8.92
CA HIS A 531 -5.69 19.47 -8.46
C HIS A 531 -5.85 18.05 -7.92
N LEU A 532 -5.06 17.11 -8.46
CA LEU A 532 -5.03 15.69 -8.09
C LEU A 532 -6.32 14.89 -8.38
N TYR A 533 -7.24 15.44 -9.13
CA TYR A 533 -8.40 14.69 -9.61
C TYR A 533 -8.06 13.91 -10.88
N GLY A 534 -7.75 12.64 -10.73
CA GLY A 534 -7.65 11.68 -11.83
C GLY A 534 -8.99 10.99 -12.07
N ARG A 535 -9.00 10.01 -12.98
CA ARG A 535 -10.24 9.31 -13.40
C ARG A 535 -11.08 8.79 -12.23
N LEU A 536 -10.49 8.08 -11.26
CA LEU A 536 -11.24 7.48 -10.16
C LEU A 536 -11.76 8.54 -9.18
N SER A 537 -10.96 9.56 -8.86
CA SER A 537 -11.38 10.63 -7.95
C SER A 537 -12.49 11.45 -8.56
N THR A 538 -12.41 11.76 -9.87
CA THR A 538 -13.45 12.47 -10.61
C THR A 538 -14.74 11.66 -10.61
N PHE A 539 -14.67 10.35 -10.93
CA PHE A 539 -15.86 9.50 -10.94
C PHE A 539 -16.57 9.48 -9.59
N SER A 540 -15.81 9.22 -8.51
CA SER A 540 -16.38 9.19 -7.16
C SER A 540 -16.93 10.56 -6.74
N TYR A 541 -16.26 11.65 -7.10
CA TYR A 541 -16.74 13.00 -6.78
C TYR A 541 -18.03 13.33 -7.50
N LEU A 542 -18.15 13.03 -8.80
CA LEU A 542 -19.40 13.23 -9.53
C LEU A 542 -20.53 12.36 -8.97
N GLU A 543 -20.24 11.15 -8.53
CA GLU A 543 -21.20 10.31 -7.81
C GLU A 543 -21.71 11.02 -6.54
N TYR A 544 -20.82 11.63 -5.75
CA TYR A 544 -21.21 12.38 -4.55
C TYR A 544 -22.02 13.63 -4.89
N LEU A 545 -21.64 14.35 -5.92
CA LEU A 545 -22.41 15.51 -6.44
C LEU A 545 -23.84 15.09 -6.81
N ARG A 546 -24.00 13.98 -7.52
CA ARG A 546 -25.30 13.43 -7.88
C ARG A 546 -26.13 13.06 -6.65
N ILE A 547 -25.54 12.40 -5.68
CA ILE A 547 -26.22 12.01 -4.42
C ILE A 547 -26.70 13.26 -3.69
N MET A 548 -25.94 14.35 -3.74
CA MET A 548 -26.25 15.63 -3.10
C MET A 548 -27.19 16.52 -3.91
N GLY A 549 -27.62 16.10 -5.10
CA GLY A 549 -28.68 16.74 -5.85
C GLY A 549 -28.26 17.49 -7.12
N VAL A 550 -26.98 17.42 -7.52
CA VAL A 550 -26.55 17.93 -8.84
C VAL A 550 -27.21 17.10 -9.95
N LYS A 551 -27.75 17.76 -10.95
CA LYS A 551 -28.49 17.13 -12.06
C LYS A 551 -27.54 16.53 -13.09
N ILE A 552 -26.93 15.40 -12.73
CA ILE A 552 -26.02 14.64 -13.59
C ILE A 552 -26.32 13.15 -13.54
N ASN A 553 -26.04 12.47 -14.63
CA ASN A 553 -26.04 11.01 -14.67
C ASN A 553 -24.90 10.49 -15.53
N CYS A 554 -24.21 9.47 -15.04
CA CYS A 554 -23.10 8.85 -15.76
C CYS A 554 -23.62 8.20 -17.05
N ASP A 555 -22.95 8.44 -18.16
CA ASP A 555 -23.37 8.01 -19.50
C ASP A 555 -22.71 6.71 -19.97
N SER A 556 -21.68 6.24 -19.27
CA SER A 556 -20.93 5.07 -19.67
C SER A 556 -20.18 4.39 -18.51
N LEU A 557 -19.67 3.19 -18.78
CA LEU A 557 -18.75 2.49 -17.91
C LEU A 557 -17.28 2.85 -18.15
N PHE A 558 -16.98 3.77 -19.07
CA PHE A 558 -15.62 4.17 -19.43
C PHE A 558 -14.70 3.00 -19.81
N LEU A 559 -15.19 1.94 -20.41
CA LEU A 559 -14.45 0.71 -20.66
C LEU A 559 -13.23 0.87 -21.57
N TYR A 560 -13.18 1.97 -22.35
CA TYR A 560 -12.02 2.33 -23.18
C TYR A 560 -10.84 2.89 -22.39
N ASP A 561 -11.06 3.33 -21.16
CA ASP A 561 -9.98 3.74 -20.28
C ASP A 561 -9.21 2.52 -19.77
N MET A 562 -8.12 2.18 -20.45
CA MET A 562 -7.34 0.98 -20.14
C MET A 562 -6.70 1.01 -18.76
N GLU A 563 -6.38 2.18 -18.22
CA GLU A 563 -5.75 2.33 -16.91
C GLU A 563 -6.77 2.43 -15.78
N GLY A 564 -7.84 3.20 -15.97
CA GLY A 564 -8.81 3.49 -14.91
C GLY A 564 -9.91 2.44 -14.76
N SER A 565 -10.26 1.73 -15.84
CA SER A 565 -11.44 0.87 -15.86
C SER A 565 -11.19 -0.62 -15.62
N LYS A 566 -9.99 -1.00 -15.24
CA LYS A 566 -9.60 -2.41 -15.04
C LYS A 566 -10.52 -3.17 -14.09
N SER A 567 -10.91 -2.53 -13.00
CA SER A 567 -11.61 -3.20 -11.92
C SER A 567 -13.02 -3.61 -12.31
N HIS A 568 -13.83 -2.67 -12.79
CA HIS A 568 -15.22 -2.96 -13.18
C HIS A 568 -15.31 -3.65 -14.54
N ARG A 569 -14.40 -3.38 -15.49
CA ARG A 569 -14.30 -4.15 -16.73
C ARG A 569 -14.09 -5.64 -16.45
N ASN A 570 -13.18 -5.98 -15.54
CA ASN A 570 -13.00 -7.36 -15.11
C ASN A 570 -14.27 -7.93 -14.44
N GLY A 571 -14.98 -7.12 -13.64
CA GLY A 571 -16.26 -7.51 -13.06
C GLY A 571 -17.32 -7.85 -14.11
N LEU A 572 -17.42 -7.02 -15.14
CA LEU A 572 -18.31 -7.30 -16.28
C LEU A 572 -17.88 -8.59 -17.00
N CYS A 573 -16.60 -8.81 -17.23
CA CYS A 573 -16.11 -10.06 -17.83
C CYS A 573 -16.52 -11.29 -17.01
N TYR A 574 -16.47 -11.23 -15.69
CA TYR A 574 -16.98 -12.33 -14.83
C TYR A 574 -18.47 -12.55 -14.98
N VAL A 575 -19.28 -11.49 -15.06
CA VAL A 575 -20.73 -11.60 -15.29
C VAL A 575 -21.02 -12.27 -16.62
N LEU A 576 -20.23 -11.96 -17.66
CA LEU A 576 -20.37 -12.52 -18.99
C LEU A 576 -19.73 -13.92 -19.15
N GLY A 577 -19.20 -14.50 -18.07
CA GLY A 577 -18.51 -15.80 -18.14
C GLY A 577 -17.20 -15.78 -18.91
N ARG A 578 -16.58 -14.61 -19.05
CA ARG A 578 -15.35 -14.35 -19.79
C ARG A 578 -14.20 -13.98 -18.84
N GLU A 579 -14.01 -14.80 -17.79
CA GLU A 579 -12.86 -14.69 -16.90
C GLU A 579 -11.50 -14.82 -17.59
N ASP A 580 -11.46 -15.43 -18.76
CA ASP A 580 -10.31 -15.45 -19.65
C ASP A 580 -9.86 -14.05 -20.07
N MET A 581 -10.77 -13.08 -20.06
CA MET A 581 -10.53 -11.66 -20.35
C MET A 581 -10.18 -10.85 -19.10
N ASP A 582 -10.10 -11.46 -17.94
CA ASP A 582 -9.68 -10.76 -16.71
C ASP A 582 -8.24 -10.28 -16.86
N TRP A 583 -8.07 -8.97 -16.97
CA TRP A 583 -6.74 -8.38 -17.13
C TRP A 583 -6.35 -7.55 -15.90
N HIS A 584 -5.25 -7.92 -15.34
CA HIS A 584 -4.64 -7.19 -14.25
C HIS A 584 -3.13 -7.14 -14.44
N PRO A 585 -2.52 -5.95 -14.55
CA PRO A 585 -1.10 -5.82 -14.91
C PRO A 585 -0.14 -6.47 -13.92
N GLN A 586 -0.54 -6.58 -12.66
CA GLN A 586 0.28 -7.19 -11.61
C GLN A 586 0.15 -8.71 -11.55
N THR A 587 -0.98 -9.25 -11.99
CA THR A 587 -1.25 -10.69 -12.02
C THR A 587 -0.84 -11.32 -13.35
N ASN A 588 -0.37 -10.47 -14.26
CA ASN A 588 -0.01 -10.87 -15.60
C ASN A 588 -1.12 -11.70 -16.26
N SER A 589 -2.35 -11.24 -16.13
CA SER A 589 -3.42 -11.86 -16.89
C SER A 589 -3.03 -11.83 -18.36
N SER A 590 -3.21 -12.93 -19.00
CA SER A 590 -2.75 -13.19 -20.35
C SER A 590 -3.54 -12.42 -21.40
N PHE A 591 -4.67 -11.81 -21.07
CA PHE A 591 -5.51 -11.17 -22.06
C PHE A 591 -4.92 -9.85 -22.52
N LYS A 592 -4.36 -9.86 -23.71
CA LYS A 592 -3.81 -8.68 -24.40
C LYS A 592 -4.72 -8.16 -25.50
N GLY A 593 -5.91 -8.74 -25.62
CA GLY A 593 -6.81 -8.55 -26.76
C GLY A 593 -7.84 -7.44 -26.61
N TYR A 594 -7.69 -6.50 -25.67
CA TYR A 594 -8.56 -5.34 -25.59
C TYR A 594 -8.30 -4.37 -26.73
N ASN A 595 -8.96 -4.66 -27.86
CA ASN A 595 -9.01 -3.79 -29.03
C ASN A 595 -10.40 -3.14 -29.14
N LYS A 596 -10.57 -2.24 -30.12
CA LYS A 596 -11.83 -1.52 -30.30
C LYS A 596 -13.05 -2.45 -30.44
N PRO A 597 -13.07 -3.50 -31.27
CA PRO A 597 -14.21 -4.41 -31.37
C PRO A 597 -14.58 -5.09 -30.05
N VAL A 598 -13.60 -5.51 -29.27
CA VAL A 598 -13.82 -6.15 -27.95
C VAL A 598 -14.39 -5.14 -26.96
N LEU A 599 -13.88 -3.91 -26.94
CA LEU A 599 -14.38 -2.86 -26.05
C LEU A 599 -15.77 -2.38 -26.46
N ASP A 600 -16.06 -2.31 -27.78
CA ASP A 600 -17.40 -2.01 -28.31
C ASP A 600 -18.40 -3.08 -27.84
N TRP A 601 -18.02 -4.37 -27.95
CA TRP A 601 -18.85 -5.47 -27.48
C TRP A 601 -19.10 -5.40 -25.98
N LEU A 602 -18.06 -5.22 -25.16
CA LEU A 602 -18.21 -5.08 -23.71
C LEU A 602 -19.08 -3.87 -23.34
N THR A 603 -18.96 -2.76 -24.06
CA THR A 603 -19.77 -1.56 -23.83
C THR A 603 -21.24 -1.84 -24.12
N LYS A 604 -21.52 -2.56 -25.20
CA LYS A 604 -22.88 -3.01 -25.53
C LYS A 604 -23.44 -3.94 -24.46
N GLU A 605 -22.70 -4.98 -24.06
CA GLU A 605 -23.13 -5.92 -23.02
C GLU A 605 -23.39 -5.22 -21.67
N GLY A 606 -22.56 -4.24 -21.30
CA GLY A 606 -22.77 -3.43 -20.11
C GLY A 606 -24.04 -2.55 -20.19
N ALA A 607 -24.33 -2.00 -21.37
CA ALA A 607 -25.55 -1.25 -21.59
C ALA A 607 -26.80 -2.14 -21.56
N ASP A 608 -26.74 -3.30 -22.22
CA ASP A 608 -27.82 -4.29 -22.21
C ASP A 608 -28.13 -4.81 -20.80
N LEU A 609 -27.08 -5.03 -20.00
CA LEU A 609 -27.22 -5.44 -18.60
C LEU A 609 -27.84 -4.34 -17.74
N LEU A 610 -27.50 -3.06 -17.97
CA LEU A 610 -28.14 -1.93 -17.30
C LEU A 610 -29.61 -1.79 -17.70
N ALA A 611 -29.93 -1.97 -18.97
CA ALA A 611 -31.32 -1.96 -19.45
C ALA A 611 -32.15 -3.05 -18.80
N GLU A 612 -31.62 -4.27 -18.72
CA GLU A 612 -32.24 -5.40 -18.01
C GLU A 612 -32.46 -5.10 -16.52
N ALA A 613 -31.45 -4.53 -15.85
CA ALA A 613 -31.58 -4.11 -14.46
C ALA A 613 -32.66 -3.04 -14.26
N LYS A 614 -32.75 -2.05 -15.15
CA LYS A 614 -33.78 -1.03 -15.12
C LYS A 614 -35.19 -1.62 -15.29
N GLU A 615 -35.36 -2.53 -16.21
CA GLU A 615 -36.67 -3.21 -16.37
C GLU A 615 -37.02 -4.03 -15.14
N ARG A 616 -36.06 -4.81 -14.62
CA ARG A 616 -36.22 -5.66 -13.45
C ARG A 616 -36.60 -4.89 -12.18
N PHE A 617 -35.98 -3.74 -11.97
CA PHE A 617 -36.14 -2.95 -10.75
C PHE A 617 -37.02 -1.72 -10.92
N ARG A 618 -37.79 -1.64 -12.01
CA ARG A 618 -38.63 -0.49 -12.37
C ARG A 618 -39.57 -0.02 -11.26
N ASN A 619 -40.09 -0.92 -10.46
CA ASN A 619 -41.04 -0.63 -9.39
C ASN A 619 -40.42 -0.54 -7.99
N GLU A 620 -39.10 -0.62 -7.88
CA GLU A 620 -38.40 -0.55 -6.61
C GLU A 620 -38.09 0.90 -6.19
N ASP A 621 -38.13 1.18 -4.91
CA ASP A 621 -37.87 2.50 -4.35
C ASP A 621 -36.48 3.03 -4.70
N PHE A 622 -35.54 2.12 -4.95
CA PHE A 622 -34.16 2.45 -5.35
C PHE A 622 -33.98 2.60 -6.87
N TYR A 623 -35.05 2.58 -7.66
CA TYR A 623 -34.94 2.63 -9.14
C TYR A 623 -34.08 3.78 -9.67
N ARG A 624 -34.15 4.95 -9.03
CA ARG A 624 -33.34 6.12 -9.39
C ARG A 624 -31.83 5.81 -9.40
N ASP A 625 -31.40 4.87 -8.57
CA ASP A 625 -30.01 4.48 -8.41
C ASP A 625 -29.59 3.30 -9.31
N VAL A 626 -30.49 2.82 -10.18
CA VAL A 626 -30.14 1.88 -11.25
C VAL A 626 -29.49 2.62 -12.39
N ASN A 627 -28.17 2.82 -12.31
CA ASN A 627 -27.40 3.63 -13.26
C ASN A 627 -25.95 3.15 -13.33
N TYR A 628 -25.14 3.77 -14.19
CA TYR A 628 -23.74 3.39 -14.37
C TYR A 628 -22.86 3.64 -13.15
N PHE A 629 -23.16 4.64 -12.32
CA PHE A 629 -22.41 4.87 -11.08
C PHE A 629 -22.43 3.64 -10.16
N THR A 630 -23.65 3.20 -9.84
CA THR A 630 -23.86 2.08 -8.93
C THR A 630 -23.45 0.75 -9.55
N MET A 631 -23.66 0.59 -10.87
CA MET A 631 -23.26 -0.62 -11.59
C MET A 631 -21.74 -0.78 -11.64
N GLU A 632 -20.99 0.30 -11.89
CA GLU A 632 -19.53 0.30 -11.85
C GLU A 632 -19.00 -0.19 -10.50
N SER A 633 -19.51 0.40 -9.43
CA SER A 633 -19.13 0.05 -8.06
C SER A 633 -19.49 -1.41 -7.73
N THR A 634 -20.64 -1.87 -8.21
CA THR A 634 -21.08 -3.27 -8.02
C THR A 634 -20.18 -4.24 -8.77
N PHE A 635 -19.78 -3.95 -9.99
CA PHE A 635 -18.80 -4.78 -10.72
C PHE A 635 -17.48 -4.91 -9.97
N CYS A 636 -17.00 -3.81 -9.39
CA CYS A 636 -15.79 -3.82 -8.58
C CYS A 636 -15.89 -4.76 -7.39
N THR A 637 -17.04 -4.82 -6.74
CA THR A 637 -17.30 -5.70 -5.60
C THR A 637 -17.52 -7.14 -6.06
N TYR A 638 -18.35 -7.34 -7.07
CA TYR A 638 -18.67 -8.66 -7.63
C TYR A 638 -17.43 -9.41 -8.14
N LYS A 639 -16.53 -8.72 -8.84
CA LYS A 639 -15.23 -9.29 -9.22
C LYS A 639 -14.48 -9.84 -7.99
N GLY A 640 -14.47 -9.08 -6.90
CA GLY A 640 -13.83 -9.50 -5.66
C GLY A 640 -14.40 -10.78 -5.07
N TRP A 641 -15.65 -11.10 -5.36
CA TRP A 641 -16.30 -12.34 -4.94
C TRP A 641 -15.72 -13.58 -5.64
N HIS A 642 -15.34 -13.45 -6.89
CA HIS A 642 -14.72 -14.53 -7.66
C HIS A 642 -13.23 -14.71 -7.43
N ARG A 643 -12.60 -13.81 -6.67
CA ARG A 643 -11.16 -13.80 -6.39
C ARG A 643 -10.86 -14.27 -4.98
N GLU A 644 -9.60 -14.58 -4.76
CA GLU A 644 -9.08 -15.04 -3.48
C GLU A 644 -9.32 -14.05 -2.32
N ASN A 645 -9.29 -12.75 -2.57
CA ASN A 645 -9.66 -11.69 -1.59
C ASN A 645 -11.15 -11.35 -1.71
N ARG A 646 -11.99 -12.30 -1.43
CA ARG A 646 -13.42 -12.17 -1.62
C ARG A 646 -14.01 -11.03 -0.82
N ARG A 647 -14.80 -10.21 -1.52
CA ARG A 647 -15.58 -9.15 -0.92
C ARG A 647 -17.01 -9.65 -0.78
N TYR A 648 -17.43 -9.88 0.44
CA TYR A 648 -18.83 -10.24 0.71
C TYR A 648 -19.77 -9.05 0.45
N PRO A 649 -21.06 -9.28 0.21
CA PRO A 649 -21.98 -8.24 -0.27
C PRO A 649 -22.09 -6.98 0.59
N ASN A 650 -21.98 -7.07 1.90
CA ASN A 650 -22.11 -5.92 2.82
C ASN A 650 -20.78 -5.26 3.20
N VAL A 651 -19.68 -5.58 2.54
CA VAL A 651 -18.34 -5.17 2.96
C VAL A 651 -18.17 -3.65 3.15
N TYR A 652 -18.79 -2.84 2.34
CA TYR A 652 -18.65 -1.39 2.43
C TYR A 652 -19.34 -0.79 3.65
N ASN A 653 -20.52 -1.32 4.02
CA ASN A 653 -21.20 -0.90 5.24
C ASN A 653 -20.46 -1.34 6.50
N ASP A 654 -19.79 -2.50 6.46
CA ASP A 654 -18.94 -2.97 7.56
C ASP A 654 -17.64 -2.15 7.65
N MET A 655 -17.06 -1.78 6.51
CA MET A 655 -15.93 -0.83 6.51
C MET A 655 -16.32 0.51 7.11
N PHE A 656 -17.51 1.00 6.81
CA PHE A 656 -18.01 2.25 7.38
C PHE A 656 -18.23 2.16 8.90
N HIS A 657 -18.79 1.05 9.40
CA HIS A 657 -18.89 0.78 10.84
C HIS A 657 -17.51 0.89 11.52
N ASP A 658 -16.50 0.23 10.93
CA ASP A 658 -15.14 0.28 11.45
C ASP A 658 -14.56 1.71 11.48
N ARG A 659 -14.93 2.55 10.48
CA ARG A 659 -14.49 3.95 10.43
C ARG A 659 -15.12 4.80 11.52
N ILE A 660 -16.39 4.60 11.82
CA ILE A 660 -17.07 5.32 12.91
C ILE A 660 -16.38 4.96 14.24
N LYS A 661 -16.23 3.66 14.54
CA LYS A 661 -15.56 3.22 15.77
C LYS A 661 -14.13 3.72 15.91
N LEU A 662 -13.38 3.73 14.84
CA LEU A 662 -12.03 4.27 14.84
C LEU A 662 -12.01 5.77 15.14
N ALA A 663 -12.96 6.52 14.61
CA ALA A 663 -13.07 7.95 14.87
C ALA A 663 -13.48 8.21 16.33
N GLU A 664 -14.48 7.51 16.85
CA GLU A 664 -14.88 7.60 18.27
C GLU A 664 -13.68 7.39 19.20
N ALA A 665 -12.87 6.35 18.94
CA ALA A 665 -11.68 6.06 19.72
C ALA A 665 -10.61 7.17 19.62
N LYS A 666 -10.42 7.76 18.42
CA LYS A 666 -9.41 8.81 18.22
C LYS A 666 -9.83 10.18 18.72
N TRP A 667 -11.10 10.49 18.67
CA TRP A 667 -11.62 11.78 19.12
C TRP A 667 -12.00 11.78 20.61
N ASP A 668 -12.11 10.61 21.23
CA ASP A 668 -12.27 10.41 22.67
C ASP A 668 -13.35 11.31 23.30
N GLY A 669 -14.57 11.24 22.76
CA GLY A 669 -15.72 12.02 23.21
C GLY A 669 -15.73 13.51 22.81
N LYS A 670 -14.69 14.00 22.12
CA LYS A 670 -14.62 15.40 21.67
C LYS A 670 -15.47 15.70 20.44
N GLU A 671 -15.88 14.66 19.71
CA GLU A 671 -16.77 14.75 18.57
C GLU A 671 -17.90 13.73 18.68
N ASP A 672 -19.09 14.15 18.24
CA ASP A 672 -20.29 13.33 18.23
C ASP A 672 -20.49 12.67 16.85
N PHE A 673 -20.60 11.35 16.85
CA PHE A 673 -20.82 10.52 15.66
C PHE A 673 -22.19 9.80 15.69
N SER A 674 -23.09 10.17 16.61
CA SER A 674 -24.42 9.55 16.78
C SER A 674 -25.23 9.50 15.46
N LEU A 675 -25.19 10.57 14.66
CA LEU A 675 -25.90 10.65 13.39
C LEU A 675 -25.48 9.53 12.40
N PHE A 676 -24.25 9.07 12.47
CA PHE A 676 -23.81 7.96 11.62
C PHE A 676 -24.40 6.62 12.09
N TRP A 677 -24.49 6.42 13.39
CA TRP A 677 -25.14 5.24 13.96
C TRP A 677 -26.65 5.25 13.69
N ASP A 678 -27.28 6.42 13.79
CA ASP A 678 -28.70 6.59 13.48
C ASP A 678 -28.99 6.32 11.99
N ALA A 679 -28.13 6.83 11.08
CA ALA A 679 -28.23 6.53 9.66
C ALA A 679 -28.14 5.02 9.40
N ARG A 680 -27.17 4.33 10.01
CA ARG A 680 -27.05 2.87 9.90
C ARG A 680 -28.29 2.15 10.42
N LYS A 681 -28.81 2.58 11.56
CA LYS A 681 -30.01 2.01 12.18
C LYS A 681 -31.25 2.19 11.30
N GLN A 682 -31.37 3.33 10.64
CA GLN A 682 -32.50 3.61 9.76
C GLN A 682 -32.46 2.79 8.47
N TYR A 683 -31.29 2.63 7.86
CA TYR A 683 -31.17 2.04 6.50
C TYR A 683 -30.73 0.59 6.47
N LEU A 684 -30.11 0.08 7.54
CA LEU A 684 -29.64 -1.29 7.57
C LEU A 684 -30.49 -2.12 8.57
N PRO A 685 -30.95 -3.29 8.18
CA PRO A 685 -31.59 -4.23 9.11
C PRO A 685 -30.56 -4.71 10.16
N ALA A 686 -31.05 -5.19 11.31
CA ALA A 686 -30.21 -5.62 12.42
C ALA A 686 -29.18 -6.68 12.02
N CYS A 687 -29.55 -7.63 11.15
CA CYS A 687 -28.67 -8.68 10.65
C CYS A 687 -27.46 -8.16 9.83
N LEU A 688 -27.53 -6.94 9.28
CA LEU A 688 -26.44 -6.30 8.57
C LEU A 688 -25.61 -5.37 9.46
N ARG A 689 -25.97 -5.23 10.73
CA ARG A 689 -25.27 -4.41 11.72
C ARG A 689 -24.66 -5.32 12.79
N LEU A 690 -23.45 -5.05 13.21
CA LEU A 690 -22.82 -5.68 14.38
C LEU A 690 -22.54 -4.57 15.40
N GLU A 691 -23.60 -4.11 16.08
CA GLU A 691 -23.52 -2.96 17.00
C GLU A 691 -22.63 -3.24 18.21
N ASP A 692 -22.63 -4.51 18.69
CA ASP A 692 -21.83 -4.95 19.83
C ASP A 692 -20.36 -5.25 19.51
N CYS A 693 -19.93 -4.93 18.31
CA CYS A 693 -18.54 -5.14 17.91
C CYS A 693 -17.58 -4.31 18.78
N PRO A 694 -16.58 -4.90 19.42
CA PRO A 694 -15.57 -4.18 20.18
C PRO A 694 -14.86 -3.09 19.37
N ARG A 695 -14.44 -2.01 20.02
CA ARG A 695 -13.78 -0.88 19.35
C ARG A 695 -12.42 -1.22 18.74
N ASP A 696 -11.70 -2.14 19.34
CA ASP A 696 -10.38 -2.62 18.93
C ASP A 696 -10.43 -3.66 17.81
N VAL A 697 -11.59 -4.26 17.60
CA VAL A 697 -11.82 -5.28 16.56
C VAL A 697 -12.89 -4.79 15.61
N GLY A 698 -12.52 -4.51 14.37
CA GLY A 698 -13.45 -4.02 13.38
C GLY A 698 -14.46 -5.07 12.90
N VAL A 699 -15.67 -4.63 12.56
CA VAL A 699 -16.75 -5.50 12.03
C VAL A 699 -16.30 -6.27 10.78
N LYS A 700 -15.59 -5.59 9.89
CA LYS A 700 -15.01 -6.23 8.71
C LYS A 700 -14.06 -7.37 9.08
N SER A 701 -13.19 -7.15 10.06
CA SER A 701 -12.25 -8.17 10.52
C SER A 701 -12.96 -9.35 11.17
N ILE A 702 -13.99 -9.11 11.97
CA ILE A 702 -14.82 -10.16 12.60
C ILE A 702 -15.51 -11.00 11.54
N LYS A 703 -16.22 -10.38 10.61
CA LYS A 703 -16.94 -11.08 9.55
C LYS A 703 -15.99 -11.82 8.61
N GLN A 704 -14.87 -11.21 8.28
CA GLN A 704 -13.85 -11.82 7.43
C GLN A 704 -13.21 -13.03 8.11
N ASN A 705 -12.91 -12.94 9.41
CA ASN A 705 -12.35 -14.05 10.17
C ASN A 705 -13.35 -15.19 10.35
N HIS A 706 -14.58 -14.86 10.69
CA HIS A 706 -15.65 -15.87 10.76
C HIS A 706 -15.75 -16.62 9.43
N TYR A 707 -15.85 -15.89 8.32
CA TYR A 707 -15.93 -16.47 6.99
C TYR A 707 -14.71 -17.34 6.63
N ARG A 708 -13.49 -16.89 6.96
CA ARG A 708 -12.26 -17.67 6.75
C ARG A 708 -12.26 -18.98 7.53
N ASN A 709 -12.73 -18.94 8.77
CA ASN A 709 -12.67 -20.08 9.67
C ASN A 709 -13.78 -21.10 9.43
N THR A 710 -14.96 -20.64 9.03
CA THR A 710 -16.16 -21.48 8.93
C THR A 710 -16.59 -21.73 7.49
N GLY A 711 -16.13 -20.94 6.53
CA GLY A 711 -16.65 -20.91 5.18
C GLY A 711 -18.07 -20.35 5.08
N GLN A 712 -18.60 -19.80 6.19
CA GLN A 712 -19.97 -19.29 6.28
C GLN A 712 -19.95 -17.78 6.55
N PRO A 713 -20.86 -16.99 5.94
CA PRO A 713 -21.03 -15.60 6.30
C PRO A 713 -21.63 -15.47 7.70
N VAL A 714 -21.30 -14.38 8.41
CA VAL A 714 -21.88 -14.10 9.73
C VAL A 714 -23.39 -13.90 9.66
N MET A 715 -23.88 -13.43 8.52
CA MET A 715 -25.29 -13.18 8.28
C MET A 715 -25.91 -14.34 7.52
N MET A 716 -26.36 -15.32 8.24
CA MET A 716 -26.92 -16.56 7.71
C MET A 716 -28.46 -16.57 7.66
N ASP A 717 -29.08 -15.43 7.82
CA ASP A 717 -30.53 -15.36 7.90
C ASP A 717 -31.20 -15.23 6.52
N SER A 718 -32.50 -15.19 6.55
CA SER A 718 -33.38 -15.18 5.38
C SER A 718 -33.24 -13.96 4.46
N VAL A 719 -32.45 -12.95 4.84
CA VAL A 719 -32.27 -11.74 4.01
C VAL A 719 -31.56 -12.05 2.68
N TRP A 720 -30.77 -13.13 2.65
CA TRP A 720 -29.91 -13.44 1.51
C TRP A 720 -29.91 -14.87 1.01
N PRO A 721 -31.02 -15.54 0.85
CA PRO A 721 -30.98 -16.96 0.54
C PRO A 721 -30.19 -17.30 -0.73
N CYS A 722 -30.19 -16.40 -1.75
CA CYS A 722 -29.43 -16.62 -2.98
C CYS A 722 -27.95 -16.38 -2.84
N PHE A 723 -27.52 -15.60 -1.86
CA PHE A 723 -26.09 -15.28 -1.66
C PHE A 723 -25.44 -16.20 -0.64
N GLU A 724 -26.20 -16.76 0.28
CA GLU A 724 -25.68 -17.69 1.27
C GLU A 724 -24.96 -18.85 0.60
N ASN A 725 -25.61 -19.54 -0.32
CA ASN A 725 -25.04 -20.68 -1.02
C ASN A 725 -23.90 -20.27 -1.95
N SER A 726 -24.09 -19.20 -2.74
CA SER A 726 -23.04 -18.70 -3.59
C SER A 726 -21.82 -18.21 -2.80
N TYR A 727 -22.03 -17.71 -1.59
CA TYR A 727 -20.98 -17.28 -0.69
C TYR A 727 -20.19 -18.48 -0.14
N ASN A 728 -20.91 -19.55 0.23
CA ASN A 728 -20.29 -20.80 0.67
C ASN A 728 -19.59 -21.52 -0.49
N ASP A 729 -20.18 -21.53 -1.67
CA ASP A 729 -19.57 -22.07 -2.88
C ASP A 729 -18.33 -21.28 -3.27
N ALA A 730 -18.30 -20.01 -2.99
CA ALA A 730 -17.14 -19.18 -3.23
C ALA A 730 -15.95 -19.52 -2.32
N THR A 731 -16.13 -20.30 -1.25
CA THR A 731 -15.03 -20.80 -0.41
C THR A 731 -14.44 -22.10 -0.90
N LYS A 732 -15.13 -22.78 -1.77
CA LYS A 732 -14.70 -24.02 -2.39
C LYS A 732 -13.85 -23.73 -3.62
#